data_23b0b3670c1ddb1ec4f377848b4a4304
#
_entry.id   23b0b3670c1ddb1ec4f377848b4a4304
#
_cell.length_a   1.000
_cell.length_b   1.000
_cell.length_c   1.000
_cell.angle_alpha   90.00
_cell.angle_beta   90.00
_cell.angle_gamma   90.00
#
_symmetry.space_group_name_H-M   'P 1'
#
loop_
_entity.id
_entity.type
_entity.pdbx_description
1 polymer ?
#
loop_
_entity_poly.entity_id
_entity_poly.type
_entity_poly.pdbx_seq_one_letter_code
_entity_poly.pdbx_strand_id
1 'polypeptide(L)'
;MKRISLILTLFCLCFSLSAQHCDIKGKVFDSERNEALAFANCILRYKTDTLGIYKGVASDTNGCFIFKNIKKRDLILEIQYVGFEKYKKEIPAKSFEKGKDIDLGTILLQFLGDLNEVVVTAQRKRIEIDDDKLTMNIDEGMANMVSNAFDLLRLVPGVMIDNEENIKLNGKSGVAFQYNGRDMKLEWEAIKDMLKSMSPEMIDGYEILKNPGVKYDADGTAGIINIKLKKNQHYGINGSVGISLNRQDEYDYGYRPSARLNFVNDKWIISGGYSFNEQWNGEPAKADSSIRYMWIGTDTTLFRNISEEKKSKRFGHGFNFSASYSLDSTSTLGFSANYGIRQSPESFYDNPMLISHNPNYYTPDSAYNSLSGNKSNSDWLSLGLSYVKKLDSLDSKISSDLDFSMRNSVSNSLNQTDYYTYKYGNTQNVFDSIYRSQGYKRENENKTKNISWRIDYFKPINKQMRFEAGFKTNFSSSNRDYDSKVLSSGTYINNAMESNEFNYFENINSLYASLTNKFFDRKLSLRIGIRLEQTNTKGEQKMMDTTLKQNYFNFFPNLRISYKFKEDNELSFNYSYRIWRPWSESLNPFVSRSSDYSYSTGNPALKPEGSHHFSLSHSFKYVLFTSIDYSRSNNEINYFTIPLDDSYPFTHSPLATISYPINQGHSDNVRLDVSLSKNIFQDLYLSANGGVDYSHVEASMPKEEINRENWAYFMSVNTFVNLPKKWRLSAFYFYHSSNIDAISKSNGWQWLSANVGKSFFEDKLSLNLSCNWSLNHRSRSETRYDNMLLKSWNRATPPNFNFSITWKFGKFYKNKQIQKQQLENFDERKGGGEE
;
A
#
# COMPACT_ATOMS: atom_id res chain seq x y z
N MET A 1 1.90 63.27 -68.66
CA MET A 1 3.17 62.51 -68.74
C MET A 1 4.09 62.68 -67.47
N LYS A 2 4.01 63.69 -66.65
CA LYS A 2 4.84 63.84 -65.45
C LYS A 2 4.44 63.00 -64.19
N ARG A 3 3.24 62.48 -64.14
CA ARG A 3 2.81 61.62 -62.97
C ARG A 3 3.12 60.12 -63.17
N ILE A 4 3.33 59.66 -64.41
CA ILE A 4 3.68 58.22 -64.66
C ILE A 4 5.17 58.01 -64.51
N SER A 5 5.99 59.06 -64.80
CA SER A 5 7.47 58.93 -64.56
C SER A 5 7.84 58.88 -63.06
N LEU A 6 7.04 59.51 -62.17
CA LEU A 6 7.31 59.49 -60.71
C LEU A 6 6.92 58.14 -60.09
N ILE A 7 5.91 57.45 -60.63
CA ILE A 7 5.49 56.11 -60.14
C ILE A 7 6.48 55.06 -60.64
N LEU A 8 7.02 55.17 -61.86
CA LEU A 8 8.03 54.22 -62.36
C LEU A 8 9.38 54.36 -61.61
N THR A 9 9.78 55.62 -61.21
CA THR A 9 10.99 55.80 -60.38
C THR A 9 10.80 55.32 -58.96
N LEU A 10 9.60 55.43 -58.38
CA LEU A 10 9.32 54.86 -57.08
C LEU A 10 9.27 53.31 -57.09
N PHE A 11 8.82 52.74 -58.24
CA PHE A 11 8.78 51.29 -58.42
C PHE A 11 10.17 50.67 -58.66
N CYS A 12 11.07 51.37 -59.26
CA CYS A 12 12.48 50.97 -59.43
C CYS A 12 13.31 51.16 -58.14
N LEU A 13 12.95 52.03 -57.23
CA LEU A 13 13.63 52.14 -55.90
C LEU A 13 13.22 51.06 -54.90
N CYS A 14 12.08 50.40 -55.12
CA CYS A 14 11.65 49.25 -54.24
C CYS A 14 12.35 47.91 -54.56
N PHE A 15 13.09 47.83 -55.70
CA PHE A 15 13.81 46.59 -56.06
C PHE A 15 15.25 46.50 -55.59
N SER A 16 15.75 47.43 -54.78
CA SER A 16 17.17 47.48 -54.34
C SER A 16 17.41 47.13 -52.89
N LEU A 17 16.42 46.72 -52.15
CA LEU A 17 16.59 46.06 -50.83
C LEU A 17 16.76 44.56 -50.96
N SER A 18 17.84 44.14 -51.65
CA SER A 18 18.31 42.75 -51.60
C SER A 18 18.82 42.49 -50.20
N ALA A 19 17.97 41.91 -49.35
CA ALA A 19 18.38 41.44 -48.04
C ALA A 19 19.56 40.48 -48.20
N GLN A 20 20.72 40.84 -47.69
CA GLN A 20 21.92 40.01 -47.74
C GLN A 20 21.66 38.75 -46.87
N HIS A 21 21.26 37.67 -47.50
CA HIS A 21 21.13 36.37 -46.91
C HIS A 21 22.27 35.49 -47.38
N CYS A 22 22.87 34.70 -46.51
CA CYS A 22 23.83 33.68 -46.85
C CYS A 22 23.50 32.39 -46.05
N ASP A 23 23.95 31.27 -46.53
CA ASP A 23 23.90 30.02 -45.81
C ASP A 23 25.17 29.80 -45.00
N ILE A 24 25.01 29.22 -43.79
CA ILE A 24 26.15 28.84 -42.96
C ILE A 24 26.17 27.34 -42.88
N LYS A 25 27.27 26.73 -43.35
CA LYS A 25 27.40 25.26 -43.37
C LYS A 25 28.68 24.81 -42.68
N GLY A 26 28.70 23.52 -42.25
CA GLY A 26 29.86 22.89 -41.65
C GLY A 26 29.64 21.40 -41.42
N LYS A 27 30.63 20.72 -40.92
CA LYS A 27 30.61 19.31 -40.53
C LYS A 27 31.03 19.14 -39.10
N VAL A 28 30.44 18.19 -38.39
CA VAL A 28 30.75 17.88 -37.00
C VAL A 28 31.28 16.45 -36.91
N PHE A 29 32.47 16.28 -36.36
CA PHE A 29 33.17 15.01 -36.24
C PHE A 29 33.70 14.80 -34.83
N ASP A 30 33.87 13.56 -34.46
CA ASP A 30 34.62 13.12 -33.26
C ASP A 30 36.12 13.36 -33.45
N SER A 31 36.78 14.06 -32.53
CA SER A 31 38.20 14.39 -32.62
C SER A 31 39.12 13.17 -32.43
N GLU A 32 38.70 12.11 -31.75
CA GLU A 32 39.53 10.92 -31.48
C GLU A 32 39.30 9.82 -32.55
N ARG A 33 38.02 9.59 -32.95
CA ARG A 33 37.67 8.52 -33.86
C ARG A 33 37.58 8.94 -35.31
N ASN A 34 37.57 10.25 -35.57
CA ASN A 34 37.36 10.84 -36.88
C ASN A 34 36.07 10.36 -37.56
N GLU A 35 35.04 10.08 -36.78
CA GLU A 35 33.70 9.67 -37.26
C GLU A 35 32.76 10.84 -37.28
N ALA A 36 31.82 10.82 -38.24
CA ALA A 36 30.78 11.84 -38.37
C ALA A 36 29.78 11.76 -37.20
N LEU A 37 29.53 12.89 -36.53
CA LEU A 37 28.56 12.96 -35.43
C LEU A 37 27.19 13.31 -36.01
N ALA A 38 26.39 12.28 -36.29
CA ALA A 38 25.03 12.43 -36.78
C ALA A 38 24.09 12.95 -35.70
N PHE A 39 23.17 13.84 -36.09
CA PHE A 39 22.18 14.47 -35.18
C PHE A 39 22.76 15.32 -34.05
N ALA A 40 23.96 15.88 -34.26
CA ALA A 40 24.49 16.89 -33.36
C ALA A 40 23.63 18.15 -33.42
N ASN A 41 23.29 18.69 -32.25
CA ASN A 41 22.42 19.86 -32.14
C ASN A 41 23.24 21.14 -32.39
N CYS A 42 23.04 21.78 -33.56
CA CYS A 42 23.71 23.00 -33.97
C CYS A 42 22.76 24.18 -33.80
N ILE A 43 23.13 25.16 -32.97
CA ILE A 43 22.29 26.30 -32.60
C ILE A 43 23.03 27.63 -32.92
N LEU A 44 22.34 28.55 -33.60
CA LEU A 44 22.79 29.94 -33.71
C LEU A 44 22.07 30.78 -32.69
N ARG A 45 22.85 31.60 -31.92
CA ARG A 45 22.32 32.58 -30.95
C ARG A 45 22.73 33.96 -31.29
N TYR A 46 21.99 34.93 -30.81
CA TYR A 46 22.41 36.34 -30.88
C TYR A 46 23.58 36.59 -29.93
N LYS A 47 24.57 37.36 -30.37
CA LYS A 47 25.68 37.75 -29.49
C LYS A 47 25.22 38.69 -28.36
N THR A 48 24.15 39.45 -28.58
CA THR A 48 23.56 40.39 -27.62
C THR A 48 22.56 39.73 -26.67
N ASP A 49 22.05 38.54 -27.04
CA ASP A 49 21.09 37.73 -26.24
C ASP A 49 21.49 36.27 -26.32
N THR A 50 22.30 35.81 -25.38
CA THR A 50 22.82 34.44 -25.32
C THR A 50 21.79 33.42 -24.86
N LEU A 51 20.62 33.81 -24.37
CA LEU A 51 19.51 32.95 -24.00
C LEU A 51 18.56 32.70 -25.19
N GLY A 52 18.43 33.69 -26.10
CA GLY A 52 17.57 33.60 -27.28
C GLY A 52 18.18 32.71 -28.39
N ILE A 53 17.41 31.75 -28.91
CA ILE A 53 17.79 30.92 -30.07
C ILE A 53 17.39 31.68 -31.34
N TYR A 54 18.39 31.99 -32.22
CA TYR A 54 18.09 32.56 -33.54
C TYR A 54 17.61 31.49 -34.52
N LYS A 55 18.37 30.36 -34.58
CA LYS A 55 18.03 29.24 -35.46
C LYS A 55 18.71 27.93 -34.96
N GLY A 56 18.02 26.77 -35.06
CA GLY A 56 18.55 25.48 -34.70
C GLY A 56 18.44 24.50 -35.87
N VAL A 57 19.43 23.64 -36.08
CA VAL A 57 19.43 22.52 -37.01
C VAL A 57 20.17 21.34 -36.40
N ALA A 58 19.83 20.10 -36.79
CA ALA A 58 20.61 18.92 -36.47
C ALA A 58 21.54 18.56 -37.63
N SER A 59 22.73 18.03 -37.35
CA SER A 59 23.58 17.45 -38.38
C SER A 59 22.96 16.21 -38.99
N ASP A 60 23.21 15.97 -40.29
CA ASP A 60 22.76 14.76 -41.00
C ASP A 60 23.60 13.51 -40.63
N THR A 61 23.35 12.38 -41.29
CA THR A 61 24.08 11.12 -41.05
C THR A 61 25.56 11.19 -41.36
N ASN A 62 26.00 12.17 -42.19
CA ASN A 62 27.38 12.44 -42.52
C ASN A 62 28.02 13.56 -41.67
N GLY A 63 27.31 14.00 -40.60
CA GLY A 63 27.73 15.06 -39.71
C GLY A 63 27.56 16.46 -40.29
N CYS A 64 26.96 16.64 -41.49
CA CYS A 64 26.79 17.93 -42.15
C CYS A 64 25.61 18.71 -41.57
N PHE A 65 25.77 20.04 -41.41
CA PHE A 65 24.67 20.94 -41.03
C PHE A 65 24.65 22.19 -41.93
N ILE A 66 23.47 22.71 -42.18
CA ILE A 66 23.26 23.91 -42.98
C ILE A 66 22.19 24.81 -42.38
N PHE A 67 22.53 26.03 -42.02
CA PHE A 67 21.58 27.09 -41.71
C PHE A 67 21.28 27.94 -42.93
N LYS A 68 20.10 27.84 -43.49
CA LYS A 68 19.70 28.57 -44.70
C LYS A 68 19.17 29.95 -44.41
N ASN A 69 19.42 30.92 -45.32
CA ASN A 69 18.87 32.28 -45.30
C ASN A 69 19.20 33.06 -44.02
N ILE A 70 20.45 33.10 -43.60
CA ILE A 70 20.91 33.83 -42.40
C ILE A 70 21.15 35.29 -42.76
N LYS A 71 20.57 36.22 -41.95
CA LYS A 71 20.76 37.65 -42.08
C LYS A 71 22.08 38.06 -41.49
N LYS A 72 22.77 39.06 -42.09
CA LYS A 72 24.03 39.63 -41.61
C LYS A 72 23.89 40.20 -40.19
N ARG A 73 24.51 39.54 -39.19
CA ARG A 73 24.55 39.95 -37.79
C ARG A 73 25.65 39.18 -37.02
N ASP A 74 25.96 39.71 -35.81
CA ASP A 74 26.87 38.99 -34.93
C ASP A 74 26.12 37.82 -34.27
N LEU A 75 26.62 36.61 -34.52
CA LEU A 75 26.01 35.35 -34.07
C LEU A 75 27.06 34.53 -33.33
N ILE A 76 26.57 33.61 -32.47
CA ILE A 76 27.36 32.59 -31.82
C ILE A 76 26.80 31.23 -32.27
N LEU A 77 27.65 30.45 -32.92
CA LEU A 77 27.37 29.05 -33.18
C LEU A 77 27.67 28.22 -31.92
N GLU A 78 26.74 27.46 -31.51
CA GLU A 78 26.84 26.52 -30.41
C GLU A 78 26.53 25.09 -30.91
N ILE A 79 27.46 24.12 -30.73
CA ILE A 79 27.24 22.74 -31.10
C ILE A 79 27.28 21.88 -29.84
N GLN A 80 26.25 21.02 -29.68
CA GLN A 80 26.11 20.12 -28.56
C GLN A 80 25.88 18.70 -29.08
N TYR A 81 26.61 17.74 -28.50
CA TYR A 81 26.42 16.33 -28.73
C TYR A 81 26.64 15.58 -27.42
N VAL A 82 25.84 14.57 -27.16
CA VAL A 82 25.88 13.83 -25.88
C VAL A 82 27.23 13.13 -25.72
N GLY A 83 27.93 13.38 -24.63
CA GLY A 83 29.27 12.84 -24.34
C GLY A 83 30.42 13.66 -24.88
N PHE A 84 30.19 14.81 -25.51
CA PHE A 84 31.22 15.66 -26.09
C PHE A 84 31.21 17.06 -25.46
N GLU A 85 32.38 17.72 -25.49
CA GLU A 85 32.52 19.08 -25.03
C GLU A 85 31.68 20.01 -25.90
N LYS A 86 31.05 21.00 -25.27
CA LYS A 86 30.21 21.98 -25.94
C LYS A 86 31.08 22.92 -26.75
N TYR A 87 30.94 22.92 -28.05
CA TYR A 87 31.68 23.83 -28.95
C TYR A 87 30.98 25.16 -29.10
N LYS A 88 31.74 26.28 -29.02
CA LYS A 88 31.25 27.62 -29.27
C LYS A 88 32.17 28.38 -30.23
N LYS A 89 31.59 29.05 -31.23
CA LYS A 89 32.32 29.89 -32.19
C LYS A 89 31.54 31.16 -32.50
N GLU A 90 32.20 32.31 -32.37
CA GLU A 90 31.61 33.56 -32.79
C GLU A 90 31.68 33.70 -34.30
N ILE A 91 30.58 34.17 -34.92
CA ILE A 91 30.47 34.51 -36.34
C ILE A 91 30.13 36.01 -36.43
N PRO A 92 31.13 36.87 -36.57
CA PRO A 92 30.89 38.30 -36.56
C PRO A 92 30.20 38.76 -37.85
N ALA A 93 29.44 39.82 -37.82
CA ALA A 93 28.73 40.39 -38.96
C ALA A 93 29.63 40.72 -40.15
N LYS A 94 30.91 41.03 -39.93
CA LYS A 94 31.92 41.26 -40.99
C LYS A 94 32.23 40.02 -41.84
N SER A 95 31.96 38.81 -41.35
CA SER A 95 32.16 37.55 -42.07
C SER A 95 31.10 37.29 -43.18
N PHE A 96 30.05 38.12 -43.23
CA PHE A 96 28.98 38.00 -44.22
C PHE A 96 29.33 38.84 -45.45
N GLU A 97 29.99 38.25 -46.44
CA GLU A 97 30.23 38.86 -47.76
C GLU A 97 29.02 38.71 -48.68
N LYS A 98 28.82 39.69 -49.57
CA LYS A 98 27.65 39.70 -50.46
C LYS A 98 27.66 38.51 -51.44
N GLY A 99 26.65 37.60 -51.29
CA GLY A 99 26.46 36.49 -52.20
C GLY A 99 27.37 35.28 -51.95
N LYS A 100 28.09 35.20 -50.83
CA LYS A 100 28.90 34.03 -50.47
C LYS A 100 28.39 33.36 -49.20
N ASP A 101 28.31 32.04 -49.23
CA ASP A 101 28.03 31.18 -48.10
C ASP A 101 29.23 31.14 -47.14
N ILE A 102 28.95 31.01 -45.85
CA ILE A 102 29.97 30.80 -44.82
C ILE A 102 30.15 29.31 -44.62
N ASP A 103 31.31 28.79 -45.03
CA ASP A 103 31.72 27.43 -44.76
C ASP A 103 32.64 27.40 -43.53
N LEU A 104 32.20 26.76 -42.48
CA LEU A 104 32.94 26.63 -41.19
C LEU A 104 33.91 25.48 -41.18
N GLY A 105 33.93 24.68 -42.27
CA GLY A 105 34.77 23.48 -42.37
C GLY A 105 34.34 22.34 -41.43
N THR A 106 35.27 21.45 -41.13
CA THR A 106 35.09 20.37 -40.15
C THR A 106 35.36 20.86 -38.75
N ILE A 107 34.37 20.71 -37.89
CA ILE A 107 34.42 21.05 -36.50
C ILE A 107 34.59 19.73 -35.71
N LEU A 108 35.70 19.62 -35.01
CA LEU A 108 36.03 18.45 -34.19
C LEU A 108 35.53 18.71 -32.76
N LEU A 109 34.67 17.81 -32.28
CA LEU A 109 34.25 17.82 -30.89
C LEU A 109 35.11 16.82 -30.11
N GLN A 110 35.57 17.24 -28.95
CA GLN A 110 36.37 16.42 -28.05
C GLN A 110 35.46 15.55 -27.20
N PHE A 111 35.69 14.24 -27.19
CA PHE A 111 34.98 13.34 -26.31
C PHE A 111 35.41 13.61 -24.88
N LEU A 112 34.45 13.90 -24.03
CA LEU A 112 34.71 14.17 -22.61
C LEU A 112 34.84 12.87 -21.86
N GLY A 113 35.65 11.91 -22.21
CA GLY A 113 35.86 10.65 -21.46
C GLY A 113 34.84 10.40 -20.32
N ASP A 114 34.78 9.35 -19.63
CA ASP A 114 33.77 9.11 -18.55
C ASP A 114 33.54 10.37 -17.70
N LEU A 115 32.64 11.23 -18.14
CA LEU A 115 32.09 12.29 -17.30
C LEU A 115 31.58 11.59 -16.06
N ASN A 116 32.16 11.91 -14.90
CA ASN A 116 31.46 11.74 -13.65
C ASN A 116 30.05 12.34 -13.88
N GLU A 117 29.12 11.48 -14.20
CA GLU A 117 27.74 11.84 -14.49
C GLU A 117 27.30 12.69 -13.30
N VAL A 118 27.12 13.99 -13.50
CA VAL A 118 26.34 14.79 -12.58
C VAL A 118 24.93 14.24 -12.72
N VAL A 119 24.70 13.15 -12.01
CA VAL A 119 23.37 12.61 -11.79
C VAL A 119 22.67 13.69 -10.99
N VAL A 120 21.97 14.59 -11.69
CA VAL A 120 20.89 15.35 -11.06
C VAL A 120 19.84 14.30 -10.71
N THR A 121 20.07 13.60 -9.61
CA THR A 121 19.06 12.84 -8.94
C THR A 121 18.10 13.88 -8.39
N ALA A 122 17.09 14.23 -9.19
CA ALA A 122 15.90 14.84 -8.63
C ALA A 122 15.44 13.86 -7.57
N GLN A 123 15.64 14.18 -6.30
CA GLN A 123 15.15 13.35 -5.21
C GLN A 123 13.65 13.21 -5.41
N ARG A 124 13.20 11.99 -5.68
CA ARG A 124 11.78 11.68 -5.80
C ARG A 124 11.10 12.13 -4.51
N LYS A 125 10.04 12.90 -4.63
CA LYS A 125 9.29 13.36 -3.46
C LYS A 125 8.81 12.14 -2.67
N ARG A 126 9.01 12.13 -1.37
CA ARG A 126 8.57 11.01 -0.50
C ARG A 126 7.06 10.85 -0.49
N ILE A 127 6.34 11.96 -0.54
CA ILE A 127 4.89 11.97 -0.67
C ILE A 127 4.56 12.70 -1.97
N GLU A 128 3.84 12.03 -2.83
CA GLU A 128 3.28 12.58 -4.08
C GLU A 128 1.77 12.43 -4.03
N ILE A 129 1.06 13.45 -4.45
CA ILE A 129 -0.39 13.37 -4.62
C ILE A 129 -0.66 13.63 -6.10
N ASP A 130 -1.30 12.66 -6.73
CA ASP A 130 -1.68 12.71 -8.13
C ASP A 130 -3.13 12.29 -8.26
N ASP A 131 -3.95 13.18 -8.80
CA ASP A 131 -5.41 13.01 -8.91
C ASP A 131 -6.06 12.54 -7.59
N ASP A 132 -6.32 11.25 -7.46
CA ASP A 132 -7.00 10.61 -6.31
C ASP A 132 -6.06 9.71 -5.49
N LYS A 133 -4.77 9.73 -5.78
CA LYS A 133 -3.77 8.89 -5.14
C LYS A 133 -2.78 9.70 -4.30
N LEU A 134 -2.60 9.30 -3.06
CA LEU A 134 -1.45 9.67 -2.28
C LEU A 134 -0.42 8.54 -2.43
N THR A 135 0.74 8.83 -2.98
CA THR A 135 1.84 7.88 -3.11
C THR A 135 2.92 8.21 -2.08
N MET A 136 3.18 7.28 -1.19
CA MET A 136 4.35 7.31 -0.34
C MET A 136 5.46 6.50 -0.99
N ASN A 137 6.47 7.20 -1.51
CA ASN A 137 7.65 6.60 -2.12
C ASN A 137 8.62 6.14 -1.04
N ILE A 138 9.05 4.89 -1.10
CA ILE A 138 9.96 4.29 -0.12
C ILE A 138 11.40 4.43 -0.60
N ASP A 139 12.17 5.26 0.10
CA ASP A 139 13.61 5.36 -0.10
C ASP A 139 14.35 4.31 0.77
N GLU A 140 15.67 4.20 0.58
CA GLU A 140 16.48 3.27 1.36
C GLU A 140 16.49 3.60 2.86
N GLY A 141 16.39 4.89 3.22
CA GLY A 141 16.31 5.32 4.61
C GLY A 141 15.07 4.75 5.29
N MET A 142 13.92 4.87 4.64
CA MET A 142 12.65 4.36 5.15
C MET A 142 12.61 2.83 5.20
N ALA A 143 13.07 2.16 4.14
CA ALA A 143 13.13 0.70 4.10
C ALA A 143 13.98 0.13 5.24
N ASN A 144 15.03 0.83 5.62
CA ASN A 144 15.95 0.41 6.67
C ASN A 144 15.48 0.73 8.11
N MET A 145 14.40 1.52 8.26
CA MET A 145 13.81 1.81 9.58
C MET A 145 13.03 0.64 10.15
N VAL A 146 12.62 -0.30 9.33
CA VAL A 146 11.65 -1.33 9.68
C VAL A 146 12.16 -2.72 9.30
N SER A 147 11.59 -3.74 9.93
CA SER A 147 12.01 -5.11 9.73
C SER A 147 11.38 -5.79 8.50
N ASN A 148 10.22 -5.33 8.05
CA ASN A 148 9.44 -5.97 6.99
C ASN A 148 8.53 -4.96 6.29
N ALA A 149 7.89 -5.37 5.19
CA ALA A 149 6.97 -4.50 4.45
C ALA A 149 5.70 -4.15 5.24
N PHE A 150 5.27 -4.98 6.18
CA PHE A 150 4.13 -4.68 7.05
C PHE A 150 4.42 -3.48 7.95
N ASP A 151 5.60 -3.43 8.56
CA ASP A 151 5.97 -2.30 9.42
C ASP A 151 6.12 -0.98 8.64
N LEU A 152 6.43 -1.03 7.33
CA LEU A 152 6.40 0.15 6.47
C LEU A 152 5.01 0.79 6.37
N LEU A 153 3.92 0.00 6.48
CA LEU A 153 2.56 0.54 6.46
C LEU A 153 2.30 1.51 7.62
N ARG A 154 2.97 1.33 8.76
CA ARG A 154 2.86 2.25 9.92
C ARG A 154 3.36 3.65 9.60
N LEU A 155 4.25 3.77 8.62
CA LEU A 155 4.80 5.07 8.17
C LEU A 155 3.90 5.77 7.17
N VAL A 156 2.89 5.09 6.64
CA VAL A 156 2.02 5.60 5.56
C VAL A 156 0.98 6.55 6.15
N PRO A 157 0.86 7.78 5.64
CA PRO A 157 -0.12 8.74 6.13
C PRO A 157 -1.56 8.21 6.02
N GLY A 158 -2.31 8.28 7.13
CA GLY A 158 -3.69 7.82 7.20
C GLY A 158 -3.86 6.32 7.48
N VAL A 159 -2.78 5.52 7.44
CA VAL A 159 -2.82 4.12 7.84
C VAL A 159 -2.62 4.02 9.34
N MET A 160 -3.48 3.27 10.00
CA MET A 160 -3.44 2.98 11.43
C MET A 160 -3.44 1.46 11.61
N ILE A 161 -2.52 0.97 12.42
CA ILE A 161 -2.43 -0.45 12.77
C ILE A 161 -2.49 -0.53 14.29
N ASP A 162 -3.55 -1.14 14.81
CA ASP A 162 -3.76 -1.27 16.26
C ASP A 162 -2.86 -2.34 16.89
N ASN A 163 -3.02 -2.55 18.20
CA ASN A 163 -2.21 -3.52 18.95
C ASN A 163 -2.52 -4.98 18.58
N GLU A 164 -3.69 -5.24 18.01
CA GLU A 164 -4.09 -6.55 17.49
C GLU A 164 -3.68 -6.74 16.03
N GLU A 165 -2.92 -5.74 15.51
CA GLU A 165 -2.46 -5.68 14.12
C GLU A 165 -3.59 -5.55 13.08
N ASN A 166 -4.78 -5.07 13.48
CA ASN A 166 -5.84 -4.73 12.55
C ASN A 166 -5.53 -3.41 11.87
N ILE A 167 -5.82 -3.34 10.57
CA ILE A 167 -5.55 -2.14 9.78
C ILE A 167 -6.82 -1.30 9.62
N LYS A 168 -6.66 0.01 9.80
CA LYS A 168 -7.66 1.01 9.48
C LYS A 168 -7.05 2.05 8.55
N LEU A 169 -7.80 2.49 7.58
CA LEU A 169 -7.42 3.60 6.71
C LEU A 169 -8.31 4.80 7.05
N ASN A 170 -7.68 5.90 7.50
CA ASN A 170 -8.38 7.08 7.98
C ASN A 170 -9.44 6.73 9.06
N GLY A 171 -9.07 5.88 10.03
CA GLY A 171 -9.95 5.46 11.11
C GLY A 171 -10.98 4.39 10.77
N LYS A 172 -11.14 4.03 9.48
CA LYS A 172 -12.14 3.07 9.01
C LYS A 172 -11.55 1.70 8.76
N SER A 173 -12.27 0.68 9.16
CA SER A 173 -12.03 -0.72 8.78
C SER A 173 -12.52 -0.97 7.34
N GLY A 174 -12.22 -2.14 6.77
CA GLY A 174 -12.66 -2.46 5.41
C GLY A 174 -11.71 -1.91 4.34
N VAL A 175 -10.41 -1.99 4.56
CA VAL A 175 -9.37 -1.61 3.61
C VAL A 175 -9.21 -2.69 2.56
N ALA A 176 -9.32 -2.33 1.28
CA ALA A 176 -8.99 -3.21 0.17
C ALA A 176 -7.50 -3.11 -0.18
N PHE A 177 -6.90 -4.21 -0.61
CA PHE A 177 -5.49 -4.25 -0.95
C PHE A 177 -5.26 -4.58 -2.41
N GLN A 178 -4.23 -3.94 -2.98
CA GLN A 178 -3.69 -4.26 -4.30
C GLN A 178 -2.19 -4.51 -4.23
N TYR A 179 -1.70 -5.32 -5.13
CA TYR A 179 -0.28 -5.62 -5.34
C TYR A 179 0.10 -5.29 -6.79
N ASN A 180 0.92 -4.26 -6.98
CA ASN A 180 1.23 -3.71 -8.30
C ASN A 180 -0.01 -3.37 -9.14
N GLY A 181 -1.05 -2.82 -8.49
CA GLY A 181 -2.32 -2.43 -9.13
C GLY A 181 -3.31 -3.57 -9.37
N ARG A 182 -3.04 -4.78 -8.88
CA ARG A 182 -3.91 -5.96 -8.97
C ARG A 182 -4.57 -6.22 -7.64
N ASP A 183 -5.87 -6.52 -7.66
CA ASP A 183 -6.62 -6.73 -6.44
C ASP A 183 -6.19 -8.01 -5.72
N MET A 184 -5.97 -7.89 -4.42
CA MET A 184 -5.69 -9.01 -3.55
C MET A 184 -7.00 -9.46 -2.89
N LYS A 185 -7.56 -10.57 -3.37
CA LYS A 185 -8.77 -11.18 -2.78
C LYS A 185 -8.37 -12.19 -1.70
N LEU A 186 -7.58 -11.72 -0.72
CA LEU A 186 -7.10 -12.48 0.42
C LEU A 186 -7.63 -11.83 1.70
N GLU A 187 -7.88 -12.63 2.71
CA GLU A 187 -8.19 -12.15 4.05
C GLU A 187 -7.03 -11.34 4.63
N TRP A 188 -7.33 -10.42 5.52
CA TRP A 188 -6.32 -9.53 6.13
C TRP A 188 -5.14 -10.29 6.75
N GLU A 189 -5.40 -11.39 7.45
CA GLU A 189 -4.35 -12.21 8.05
C GLU A 189 -3.36 -12.74 7.00
N ALA A 190 -3.85 -13.14 5.83
CA ALA A 190 -2.99 -13.61 4.74
C ALA A 190 -2.14 -12.48 4.15
N ILE A 191 -2.72 -11.30 3.98
CA ILE A 191 -2.02 -10.11 3.48
C ILE A 191 -0.96 -9.67 4.51
N LYS A 192 -1.30 -9.66 5.77
CA LYS A 192 -0.40 -9.38 6.89
C LYS A 192 0.80 -10.34 6.90
N ASP A 193 0.55 -11.63 6.79
CA ASP A 193 1.58 -12.66 6.75
C ASP A 193 2.50 -12.51 5.54
N MET A 194 1.94 -12.21 4.38
CA MET A 194 2.71 -11.91 3.18
C MET A 194 3.61 -10.69 3.39
N LEU A 195 3.07 -9.59 3.90
CA LEU A 195 3.83 -8.36 4.13
C LEU A 195 4.91 -8.54 5.20
N LYS A 196 4.66 -9.33 6.25
CA LYS A 196 5.65 -9.68 7.25
C LYS A 196 6.78 -10.56 6.71
N SER A 197 6.53 -11.32 5.65
CA SER A 197 7.56 -12.13 4.98
C SER A 197 8.39 -11.33 3.96
N MET A 198 7.90 -10.17 3.51
CA MET A 198 8.56 -9.35 2.49
C MET A 198 9.60 -8.41 3.08
N SER A 199 10.76 -8.33 2.43
CA SER A 199 11.79 -7.35 2.76
C SER A 199 11.35 -5.92 2.39
N PRO A 200 11.57 -4.92 3.26
CA PRO A 200 11.21 -3.52 3.00
C PRO A 200 11.84 -2.96 1.73
N GLU A 201 13.06 -3.40 1.38
CA GLU A 201 13.78 -2.94 0.18
C GLU A 201 13.09 -3.34 -1.12
N MET A 202 12.19 -4.31 -1.10
CA MET A 202 11.40 -4.72 -2.27
C MET A 202 10.31 -3.70 -2.62
N ILE A 203 9.90 -2.87 -1.67
CA ILE A 203 8.80 -1.93 -1.83
C ILE A 203 9.31 -0.65 -2.49
N ASP A 204 8.66 -0.23 -3.58
CA ASP A 204 8.86 1.08 -4.22
C ASP A 204 8.03 2.16 -3.53
N GLY A 205 6.81 1.82 -3.11
CA GLY A 205 5.91 2.71 -2.43
C GLY A 205 4.57 2.09 -2.11
N TYR A 206 3.79 2.83 -1.35
CA TYR A 206 2.37 2.56 -1.11
C TYR A 206 1.53 3.65 -1.73
N GLU A 207 0.58 3.28 -2.56
CA GLU A 207 -0.42 4.21 -3.10
C GLU A 207 -1.71 4.06 -2.30
N ILE A 208 -2.18 5.17 -1.76
CA ILE A 208 -3.41 5.26 -1.00
C ILE A 208 -4.46 5.92 -1.87
N LEU A 209 -5.54 5.22 -2.15
CA LEU A 209 -6.70 5.74 -2.84
C LEU A 209 -7.85 5.88 -1.84
N LYS A 210 -8.04 7.07 -1.31
CA LYS A 210 -9.16 7.35 -0.37
C LYS A 210 -10.51 7.21 -1.06
N ASN A 211 -10.63 7.72 -2.30
CA ASN A 211 -11.84 7.69 -3.11
C ASN A 211 -11.53 7.08 -4.49
N PRO A 212 -11.36 5.74 -4.57
CA PRO A 212 -10.99 5.09 -5.83
C PRO A 212 -12.04 5.30 -6.92
N GLY A 213 -11.57 5.54 -8.16
CA GLY A 213 -12.43 5.64 -9.34
C GLY A 213 -13.09 4.30 -9.70
N VAL A 214 -14.04 4.32 -10.62
CA VAL A 214 -14.92 3.18 -10.97
C VAL A 214 -14.21 1.96 -11.56
N LYS A 215 -12.99 2.08 -12.05
CA LYS A 215 -12.18 0.94 -12.53
C LYS A 215 -11.70 0.04 -11.40
N TYR A 216 -11.66 0.56 -10.18
CA TYR A 216 -11.31 -0.21 -9.00
C TYR A 216 -12.54 -0.92 -8.45
N ASP A 217 -12.35 -2.04 -7.76
CA ASP A 217 -13.48 -2.74 -7.14
C ASP A 217 -14.22 -1.82 -6.17
N ALA A 218 -15.54 -1.92 -6.16
CA ALA A 218 -16.37 -1.17 -5.23
C ALA A 218 -16.26 -1.68 -3.79
N ASP A 219 -15.62 -2.84 -3.60
CA ASP A 219 -15.37 -3.46 -2.30
C ASP A 219 -14.30 -2.68 -1.52
N GLY A 220 -14.48 -2.56 -0.20
CA GLY A 220 -13.60 -1.81 0.70
C GLY A 220 -14.10 -0.39 0.98
N THR A 221 -14.81 -0.21 2.09
CA THR A 221 -15.41 1.08 2.48
C THR A 221 -14.39 2.13 2.91
N ALA A 222 -13.20 1.71 3.39
CA ALA A 222 -12.15 2.61 3.82
C ALA A 222 -11.23 3.13 2.68
N GLY A 223 -11.29 2.51 1.49
CA GLY A 223 -10.41 2.81 0.37
C GLY A 223 -9.46 1.67 0.02
N ILE A 224 -8.44 1.97 -0.79
CA ILE A 224 -7.49 0.98 -1.31
C ILE A 224 -6.06 1.34 -0.93
N ILE A 225 -5.28 0.34 -0.51
CA ILE A 225 -3.82 0.42 -0.37
C ILE A 225 -3.19 -0.45 -1.46
N ASN A 226 -2.50 0.17 -2.41
CA ASN A 226 -1.76 -0.53 -3.45
C ASN A 226 -0.26 -0.60 -3.08
N ILE A 227 0.25 -1.81 -2.98
CA ILE A 227 1.65 -2.12 -2.67
C ILE A 227 2.41 -2.15 -3.98
N LYS A 228 3.33 -1.21 -4.19
CA LYS A 228 4.18 -1.13 -5.38
C LYS A 228 5.54 -1.72 -5.12
N LEU A 229 5.96 -2.63 -5.95
CA LEU A 229 7.33 -3.15 -5.93
C LEU A 229 8.27 -2.32 -6.80
N LYS A 230 9.52 -2.23 -6.37
CA LYS A 230 10.58 -1.60 -7.16
C LYS A 230 10.74 -2.31 -8.49
N LYS A 231 10.62 -1.55 -9.57
CA LYS A 231 10.98 -1.98 -10.93
C LYS A 231 12.44 -1.65 -11.18
N ASN A 232 13.17 -2.58 -11.76
CA ASN A 232 14.55 -2.31 -12.16
C ASN A 232 14.56 -1.38 -13.39
N GLN A 233 15.40 -0.35 -13.35
CA GLN A 233 15.52 0.66 -14.42
C GLN A 233 16.90 0.61 -15.12
N HIS A 234 17.78 -0.32 -14.73
CA HIS A 234 19.15 -0.38 -15.20
C HIS A 234 19.37 -1.57 -16.13
N TYR A 235 20.03 -1.34 -17.26
CA TYR A 235 20.41 -2.38 -18.20
C TYR A 235 21.42 -3.36 -17.60
N GLY A 236 21.34 -4.62 -18.04
CA GLY A 236 22.24 -5.69 -17.62
C GLY A 236 21.74 -6.43 -16.38
N ILE A 237 22.67 -7.07 -15.69
CA ILE A 237 22.41 -7.86 -14.48
C ILE A 237 22.85 -7.04 -13.26
N ASN A 238 21.94 -6.92 -12.29
CA ASN A 238 22.23 -6.34 -10.98
C ASN A 238 21.40 -7.03 -9.90
N GLY A 239 21.86 -6.91 -8.67
CA GLY A 239 21.16 -7.54 -7.56
C GLY A 239 21.63 -7.05 -6.20
N SER A 240 21.06 -7.66 -5.17
CA SER A 240 21.45 -7.45 -3.78
C SER A 240 21.30 -8.71 -2.97
N VAL A 241 22.17 -8.86 -1.97
CA VAL A 241 22.03 -9.84 -0.89
C VAL A 241 22.07 -9.10 0.43
N GLY A 242 21.31 -9.56 1.39
CA GLY A 242 21.23 -8.92 2.69
C GLY A 242 20.85 -9.88 3.80
N ILE A 243 21.12 -9.48 5.02
CA ILE A 243 20.66 -10.13 6.23
C ILE A 243 20.19 -9.08 7.23
N SER A 244 19.05 -9.33 7.85
CA SER A 244 18.55 -8.56 8.98
C SER A 244 18.49 -9.43 10.21
N LEU A 245 18.94 -8.89 11.33
CA LEU A 245 18.90 -9.52 12.66
C LEU A 245 18.00 -8.65 13.52
N ASN A 246 17.00 -9.23 14.15
CA ASN A 246 16.14 -8.53 15.10
C ASN A 246 16.22 -9.13 16.49
N ARG A 247 16.12 -8.26 17.50
CA ARG A 247 16.08 -8.64 18.91
C ARG A 247 15.15 -7.70 19.67
N GLN A 248 14.21 -8.25 20.40
CA GLN A 248 13.24 -7.50 21.19
C GLN A 248 13.53 -7.58 22.68
N ASP A 249 13.94 -8.74 23.17
CA ASP A 249 14.39 -8.95 24.55
C ASP A 249 15.43 -10.06 24.62
N GLU A 250 15.64 -10.66 25.77
CA GLU A 250 16.63 -11.72 25.96
C GLU A 250 16.27 -12.99 25.19
N TYR A 251 14.97 -13.26 25.00
CA TYR A 251 14.45 -14.50 24.43
C TYR A 251 13.87 -14.33 23.03
N ASP A 252 13.53 -13.09 22.63
CA ASP A 252 12.89 -12.78 21.35
C ASP A 252 13.94 -12.32 20.35
N TYR A 253 14.28 -13.17 19.40
CA TYR A 253 15.23 -12.87 18.32
C TYR A 253 14.80 -13.48 17.00
N GLY A 254 15.33 -12.95 15.93
CA GLY A 254 15.10 -13.49 14.60
C GLY A 254 16.12 -13.04 13.59
N TYR A 255 16.15 -13.71 12.45
CA TYR A 255 17.01 -13.35 11.34
C TYR A 255 16.30 -13.54 10.01
N ARG A 256 16.71 -12.72 9.04
CA ARG A 256 16.11 -12.69 7.70
C ARG A 256 17.17 -12.47 6.64
N PRO A 257 17.73 -13.53 6.03
CA PRO A 257 18.48 -13.42 4.80
C PRO A 257 17.56 -13.15 3.62
N SER A 258 18.02 -12.37 2.66
CA SER A 258 17.31 -12.06 1.42
C SER A 258 18.26 -11.93 0.26
N ALA A 259 17.78 -12.28 -0.94
CA ALA A 259 18.51 -12.12 -2.19
C ALA A 259 17.57 -11.62 -3.29
N ARG A 260 18.07 -10.75 -4.14
CA ARG A 260 17.34 -10.24 -5.31
C ARG A 260 18.26 -10.21 -6.51
N LEU A 261 17.73 -10.61 -7.68
CA LEU A 261 18.41 -10.56 -8.96
C LEU A 261 17.47 -9.89 -9.98
N ASN A 262 18.04 -9.02 -10.80
CA ASN A 262 17.33 -8.34 -11.87
C ASN A 262 18.13 -8.43 -13.16
N PHE A 263 17.41 -8.59 -14.28
CA PHE A 263 17.95 -8.56 -15.61
C PHE A 263 17.10 -7.64 -16.48
N VAL A 264 17.73 -6.74 -17.21
CA VAL A 264 17.06 -5.80 -18.14
C VAL A 264 17.82 -5.73 -19.44
N ASN A 265 17.10 -5.87 -20.55
CA ASN A 265 17.58 -5.54 -21.86
C ASN A 265 16.48 -4.82 -22.68
N ASP A 266 16.64 -4.65 -23.99
CA ASP A 266 15.68 -3.93 -24.83
C ASP A 266 14.26 -4.50 -24.83
N LYS A 267 14.13 -5.82 -24.66
CA LYS A 267 12.85 -6.53 -24.73
C LYS A 267 12.38 -7.07 -23.37
N TRP A 268 13.31 -7.40 -22.48
CA TRP A 268 13.01 -8.08 -21.23
C TRP A 268 13.32 -7.24 -20.01
N ILE A 269 12.39 -7.23 -19.07
CA ILE A 269 12.62 -6.82 -17.69
C ILE A 269 12.27 -8.02 -16.81
N ILE A 270 13.25 -8.65 -16.17
CA ILE A 270 13.06 -9.81 -15.31
C ILE A 270 13.55 -9.46 -13.92
N SER A 271 12.80 -9.80 -12.91
CA SER A 271 13.19 -9.66 -11.50
C SER A 271 12.81 -10.93 -10.74
N GLY A 272 13.72 -11.40 -9.91
CA GLY A 272 13.47 -12.49 -8.98
C GLY A 272 14.00 -12.15 -7.60
N GLY A 273 13.33 -12.63 -6.56
CA GLY A 273 13.75 -12.44 -5.20
C GLY A 273 13.38 -13.61 -4.33
N TYR A 274 14.19 -13.83 -3.33
CA TYR A 274 14.00 -14.82 -2.28
C TYR A 274 14.24 -14.19 -0.93
N SER A 275 13.41 -14.55 0.05
CA SER A 275 13.60 -14.21 1.46
C SER A 275 13.27 -15.41 2.33
N PHE A 276 14.04 -15.56 3.38
CA PHE A 276 13.76 -16.46 4.48
C PHE A 276 13.56 -15.62 5.74
N ASN A 277 12.67 -16.02 6.62
CA ASN A 277 12.46 -15.38 7.90
C ASN A 277 12.33 -16.44 8.99
N GLU A 278 13.11 -16.32 10.04
CA GLU A 278 12.95 -17.12 11.25
C GLU A 278 12.83 -16.20 12.46
N GLN A 279 11.89 -16.50 13.33
CA GLN A 279 11.64 -15.74 14.55
C GLN A 279 11.38 -16.72 15.71
N TRP A 280 12.06 -16.46 16.80
CA TRP A 280 11.89 -17.15 18.06
C TRP A 280 11.32 -16.18 19.08
N ASN A 281 10.29 -16.63 19.81
CA ASN A 281 9.80 -15.97 21.01
C ASN A 281 9.97 -16.99 22.13
N GLY A 282 10.79 -16.64 23.13
CA GLY A 282 11.06 -17.50 24.31
C GLY A 282 10.26 -17.06 25.53
N GLU A 283 10.37 -17.82 26.61
CA GLU A 283 9.72 -17.48 27.89
C GLU A 283 10.45 -16.34 28.63
N PRO A 284 9.72 -15.51 29.39
CA PRO A 284 8.26 -15.30 29.47
C PRO A 284 7.83 -14.21 28.51
N ALA A 285 7.21 -14.53 27.40
CA ALA A 285 7.02 -13.53 26.39
C ALA A 285 5.83 -12.68 26.76
N LYS A 286 4.74 -12.59 26.94
CA LYS A 286 3.71 -11.55 27.07
C LYS A 286 2.56 -12.02 27.95
N ALA A 287 2.29 -11.34 29.04
CA ALA A 287 1.09 -11.56 29.81
C ALA A 287 0.01 -10.59 29.37
N ASP A 288 -0.99 -11.10 28.69
CA ASP A 288 -2.25 -10.41 28.43
C ASP A 288 -3.19 -10.72 29.60
N SER A 289 -3.93 -9.76 30.08
CA SER A 289 -4.82 -9.94 31.20
C SER A 289 -6.19 -9.36 30.88
N SER A 290 -7.24 -10.08 31.28
CA SER A 290 -8.61 -9.57 31.21
C SER A 290 -9.38 -9.82 32.50
N ILE A 291 -10.31 -8.94 32.81
CA ILE A 291 -11.27 -9.10 33.88
C ILE A 291 -12.66 -8.93 33.27
N ARG A 292 -13.51 -9.92 33.46
CA ARG A 292 -14.89 -9.90 33.06
C ARG A 292 -15.78 -9.90 34.29
N TYR A 293 -16.68 -8.95 34.38
CA TYR A 293 -17.75 -8.91 35.37
C TYR A 293 -19.03 -9.30 34.67
N MET A 294 -19.78 -10.23 35.27
CA MET A 294 -21.11 -10.59 34.77
C MET A 294 -22.09 -10.52 35.96
N TRP A 295 -23.23 -9.87 35.74
CA TRP A 295 -24.29 -9.70 36.73
C TRP A 295 -25.42 -10.67 36.40
N ILE A 296 -25.67 -11.65 37.24
CA ILE A 296 -26.75 -12.62 37.15
C ILE A 296 -27.69 -12.41 38.33
N GLY A 297 -28.83 -11.74 38.10
CA GLY A 297 -29.72 -11.31 39.20
C GLY A 297 -29.01 -10.29 40.10
N THR A 298 -28.92 -10.61 41.39
CA THR A 298 -28.23 -9.78 42.39
C THR A 298 -26.75 -10.14 42.53
N ASP A 299 -26.31 -11.26 41.93
CA ASP A 299 -24.97 -11.79 42.09
C ASP A 299 -24.03 -11.27 40.99
N THR A 300 -22.81 -11.00 41.36
CA THR A 300 -21.76 -10.56 40.43
C THR A 300 -20.67 -11.62 40.38
N THR A 301 -20.37 -12.10 39.18
CA THR A 301 -19.28 -13.05 38.96
C THR A 301 -18.11 -12.34 38.29
N LEU A 302 -16.94 -12.52 38.89
CA LEU A 302 -15.68 -11.97 38.37
C LEU A 302 -14.85 -13.09 37.74
N PHE A 303 -14.49 -12.91 36.49
CA PHE A 303 -13.50 -13.72 35.79
C PHE A 303 -12.22 -12.95 35.65
N ARG A 304 -11.10 -13.52 36.06
CA ARG A 304 -9.78 -12.98 35.83
C ARG A 304 -8.97 -13.97 35.01
N ASN A 305 -8.63 -13.58 33.80
CA ASN A 305 -7.79 -14.34 32.90
C ASN A 305 -6.40 -13.69 32.79
N ILE A 306 -5.36 -14.50 32.88
CA ILE A 306 -3.97 -14.11 32.63
C ILE A 306 -3.44 -15.05 31.56
N SER A 307 -3.26 -14.58 30.34
CA SER A 307 -2.74 -15.39 29.24
C SER A 307 -1.26 -15.12 29.06
N GLU A 308 -0.46 -16.15 29.05
CA GLU A 308 0.99 -16.09 28.84
C GLU A 308 1.39 -16.92 27.61
N GLU A 309 2.00 -16.31 26.61
CA GLU A 309 2.66 -17.04 25.52
C GLU A 309 4.00 -17.57 26.04
N LYS A 310 4.11 -18.89 26.21
CA LYS A 310 5.31 -19.52 26.79
C LYS A 310 6.43 -19.70 25.77
N LYS A 311 6.11 -20.07 24.52
CA LYS A 311 7.12 -20.33 23.51
C LYS A 311 6.49 -20.32 22.12
N SER A 312 7.11 -19.67 21.16
CA SER A 312 6.76 -19.86 19.75
C SER A 312 7.97 -19.78 18.84
N LYS A 313 7.96 -20.62 17.81
CA LYS A 313 8.90 -20.59 16.71
C LYS A 313 8.13 -20.40 15.42
N ARG A 314 8.59 -19.48 14.57
CA ARG A 314 7.97 -19.23 13.26
C ARG A 314 9.04 -19.10 12.22
N PHE A 315 8.85 -19.74 11.06
CA PHE A 315 9.72 -19.53 9.92
C PHE A 315 8.93 -19.53 8.62
N GLY A 316 9.50 -18.90 7.61
CA GLY A 316 8.85 -18.81 6.31
C GLY A 316 9.81 -18.53 5.18
N HIS A 317 9.39 -18.93 3.98
CA HIS A 317 10.07 -18.71 2.72
C HIS A 317 9.18 -17.88 1.81
N GLY A 318 9.75 -16.87 1.18
CA GLY A 318 9.06 -16.04 0.19
C GLY A 318 9.84 -16.02 -1.12
N PHE A 319 9.16 -16.32 -2.23
CA PHE A 319 9.69 -16.25 -3.59
C PHE A 319 8.83 -15.27 -4.39
N ASN A 320 9.47 -14.39 -5.11
CA ASN A 320 8.80 -13.53 -6.07
C ASN A 320 9.52 -13.58 -7.41
N PHE A 321 8.76 -13.56 -8.48
CA PHE A 321 9.26 -13.51 -9.84
C PHE A 321 8.37 -12.59 -10.67
N SER A 322 8.96 -11.78 -11.51
CA SER A 322 8.25 -10.99 -12.51
C SER A 322 9.03 -10.90 -13.79
N ALA A 323 8.36 -11.02 -14.92
CA ALA A 323 8.92 -10.85 -16.23
C ALA A 323 8.00 -9.97 -17.07
N SER A 324 8.57 -9.00 -17.78
CA SER A 324 7.87 -8.17 -18.75
C SER A 324 8.60 -8.28 -20.08
N TYR A 325 7.88 -8.58 -21.14
CA TYR A 325 8.39 -8.74 -22.48
C TYR A 325 7.73 -7.76 -23.45
N SER A 326 8.52 -6.92 -24.07
CA SER A 326 8.07 -6.03 -25.14
C SER A 326 8.03 -6.79 -26.45
N LEU A 327 6.82 -7.17 -26.91
CA LEU A 327 6.61 -7.84 -28.18
C LEU A 327 7.03 -6.94 -29.33
N ASP A 328 6.57 -5.69 -29.27
CA ASP A 328 6.89 -4.60 -30.18
C ASP A 328 6.82 -3.25 -29.40
N SER A 329 6.96 -2.12 -30.10
CA SER A 329 6.90 -0.78 -29.51
C SER A 329 5.53 -0.43 -28.89
N THR A 330 4.48 -1.18 -29.23
CA THR A 330 3.10 -0.93 -28.82
C THR A 330 2.53 -2.00 -27.89
N SER A 331 3.16 -3.17 -27.82
CA SER A 331 2.61 -4.35 -27.15
C SER A 331 3.57 -4.88 -26.08
N THR A 332 3.05 -5.09 -24.88
CA THR A 332 3.82 -5.64 -23.75
C THR A 332 3.06 -6.78 -23.10
N LEU A 333 3.74 -7.89 -22.88
CA LEU A 333 3.25 -9.04 -22.11
C LEU A 333 3.95 -9.05 -20.76
N GLY A 334 3.20 -9.21 -19.68
CA GLY A 334 3.72 -9.31 -18.32
C GLY A 334 3.32 -10.62 -17.65
N PHE A 335 4.25 -11.22 -16.91
CA PHE A 335 4.01 -12.36 -16.06
C PHE A 335 4.52 -12.06 -14.63
N SER A 336 3.79 -12.49 -13.61
CA SER A 336 4.23 -12.43 -12.22
C SER A 336 3.85 -13.70 -11.48
N ALA A 337 4.73 -14.14 -10.59
CA ALA A 337 4.48 -15.26 -9.70
C ALA A 337 5.01 -14.91 -8.31
N ASN A 338 4.19 -15.11 -7.29
CA ASN A 338 4.58 -14.99 -5.88
C ASN A 338 4.18 -16.28 -5.18
N TYR A 339 5.12 -16.87 -4.47
CA TYR A 339 4.91 -18.07 -3.69
C TYR A 339 5.50 -17.89 -2.31
N GLY A 340 4.78 -18.33 -1.29
CA GLY A 340 5.29 -18.29 0.07
C GLY A 340 4.80 -19.45 0.91
N ILE A 341 5.63 -19.80 1.87
CA ILE A 341 5.35 -20.81 2.89
C ILE A 341 5.60 -20.18 4.24
N ARG A 342 4.71 -20.41 5.18
CA ARG A 342 4.89 -20.06 6.58
C ARG A 342 4.56 -21.25 7.46
N GLN A 343 5.42 -21.51 8.41
CA GLN A 343 5.27 -22.59 9.37
C GLN A 343 5.46 -22.05 10.79
N SER A 344 4.57 -22.47 11.67
CA SER A 344 4.69 -22.30 13.11
C SER A 344 4.58 -23.69 13.74
N PRO A 345 5.71 -24.41 13.90
CA PRO A 345 5.69 -25.81 14.34
C PRO A 345 5.26 -25.96 15.79
N GLU A 346 5.47 -24.95 16.61
CA GLU A 346 5.08 -24.94 18.01
C GLU A 346 4.75 -23.53 18.48
N SER A 347 3.61 -23.37 19.15
CA SER A 347 3.32 -22.26 20.03
C SER A 347 2.52 -22.79 21.21
N PHE A 348 2.90 -22.40 22.41
CA PHE A 348 2.23 -22.80 23.65
C PHE A 348 1.71 -21.57 24.38
N TYR A 349 0.48 -21.66 24.85
CA TYR A 349 -0.18 -20.65 25.66
C TYR A 349 -0.66 -21.27 26.94
N ASP A 350 -0.44 -20.59 28.03
CA ASP A 350 -0.92 -20.94 29.36
C ASP A 350 -1.94 -19.89 29.79
N ASN A 351 -3.17 -20.28 30.03
CA ASN A 351 -4.28 -19.38 30.30
C ASN A 351 -4.95 -19.77 31.63
N PRO A 352 -4.34 -19.42 32.76
CA PRO A 352 -4.99 -19.58 34.07
C PRO A 352 -6.16 -18.58 34.19
N MET A 353 -7.30 -19.10 34.62
CA MET A 353 -8.49 -18.30 34.90
C MET A 353 -8.96 -18.53 36.33
N LEU A 354 -9.18 -17.43 37.04
CA LEU A 354 -9.72 -17.41 38.38
C LEU A 354 -11.17 -16.93 38.32
N ILE A 355 -12.07 -17.61 39.02
CA ILE A 355 -13.50 -17.25 39.09
C ILE A 355 -13.84 -16.94 40.53
N SER A 356 -14.55 -15.83 40.74
CA SER A 356 -15.10 -15.46 42.05
C SER A 356 -16.57 -15.10 41.87
N HIS A 357 -17.46 -15.77 42.54
CA HIS A 357 -18.90 -15.54 42.47
C HIS A 357 -19.36 -14.38 43.35
N ASN A 358 -18.50 -13.86 44.23
CA ASN A 358 -18.79 -12.68 45.03
C ASN A 358 -17.66 -11.65 44.87
N PRO A 359 -17.86 -10.51 44.19
CA PRO A 359 -16.82 -9.53 43.94
C PRO A 359 -16.36 -8.75 45.20
N ASN A 360 -17.11 -8.78 46.27
CA ASN A 360 -16.70 -8.19 47.56
C ASN A 360 -15.60 -9.00 48.23
N TYR A 361 -15.45 -10.26 47.85
CA TYR A 361 -14.35 -11.12 48.25
C TYR A 361 -13.40 -11.30 47.04
N TYR A 362 -12.25 -10.66 47.07
CA TYR A 362 -11.18 -10.83 46.09
C TYR A 362 -10.56 -12.26 46.12
N THR A 363 -11.23 -13.20 46.75
CA THR A 363 -10.79 -14.58 46.87
C THR A 363 -11.52 -15.41 45.82
N PRO A 364 -10.79 -16.02 44.84
CA PRO A 364 -11.40 -16.97 43.90
C PRO A 364 -11.97 -18.16 44.69
N ASP A 365 -13.12 -18.67 44.26
CA ASP A 365 -13.73 -19.89 44.77
C ASP A 365 -13.54 -21.08 43.83
N SER A 366 -13.26 -20.80 42.54
CA SER A 366 -12.91 -21.80 41.55
C SER A 366 -11.83 -21.29 40.56
N ALA A 367 -11.13 -22.22 39.95
CA ALA A 367 -10.11 -21.90 38.99
C ALA A 367 -10.03 -22.95 37.89
N TYR A 368 -9.60 -22.56 36.70
CA TYR A 368 -9.16 -23.52 35.71
C TYR A 368 -7.89 -23.01 35.03
N ASN A 369 -7.11 -23.94 34.49
CA ASN A 369 -5.96 -23.64 33.67
C ASN A 369 -6.13 -24.27 32.30
N SER A 370 -6.03 -23.48 31.23
CA SER A 370 -6.10 -23.97 29.86
C SER A 370 -4.72 -23.88 29.22
N LEU A 371 -4.09 -25.03 28.99
CA LEU A 371 -2.88 -25.15 28.20
C LEU A 371 -3.27 -25.38 26.74
N SER A 372 -2.84 -24.50 25.85
CA SER A 372 -3.05 -24.65 24.42
C SER A 372 -1.74 -24.75 23.66
N GLY A 373 -1.62 -25.79 22.84
CA GLY A 373 -0.56 -25.95 21.85
C GLY A 373 -1.14 -25.72 20.46
N ASN A 374 -0.47 -24.90 19.64
CA ASN A 374 -0.87 -24.67 18.26
C ASN A 374 0.29 -24.92 17.30
N LYS A 375 0.00 -25.63 16.20
CA LYS A 375 0.89 -25.82 15.06
C LYS A 375 0.17 -25.38 13.81
N SER A 376 0.76 -24.47 13.04
CA SER A 376 0.15 -23.99 11.81
C SER A 376 1.12 -23.99 10.64
N ASN A 377 0.62 -24.38 9.47
CA ASN A 377 1.30 -24.32 8.20
C ASN A 377 0.40 -23.58 7.22
N SER A 378 0.95 -22.67 6.46
CA SER A 378 0.22 -22.04 5.35
C SER A 378 1.14 -21.83 4.17
N ASP A 379 0.59 -22.03 2.98
CA ASP A 379 1.22 -21.71 1.71
C ASP A 379 0.26 -20.90 0.85
N TRP A 380 0.83 -20.03 0.04
CA TRP A 380 0.08 -19.22 -0.92
C TRP A 380 0.83 -19.11 -2.24
N LEU A 381 0.08 -19.08 -3.31
CA LEU A 381 0.54 -18.87 -4.68
C LEU A 381 -0.31 -17.77 -5.32
N SER A 382 0.33 -16.79 -5.96
CA SER A 382 -0.33 -15.81 -6.79
C SER A 382 0.37 -15.74 -8.14
N LEU A 383 -0.39 -15.94 -9.22
CA LEU A 383 0.06 -15.86 -10.61
C LEU A 383 -0.70 -14.75 -11.31
N GLY A 384 -0.02 -13.96 -12.12
CA GLY A 384 -0.63 -12.90 -12.89
C GLY A 384 -0.10 -12.85 -14.31
N LEU A 385 -1.01 -12.74 -15.28
CA LEU A 385 -0.72 -12.53 -16.69
C LEU A 385 -1.31 -11.20 -17.11
N SER A 386 -0.54 -10.35 -17.76
CA SER A 386 -1.01 -9.05 -18.24
C SER A 386 -0.61 -8.83 -19.70
N TYR A 387 -1.50 -8.24 -20.46
CA TYR A 387 -1.25 -7.80 -21.83
C TYR A 387 -1.70 -6.36 -22.00
N VAL A 388 -0.84 -5.53 -22.56
CA VAL A 388 -1.14 -4.12 -22.85
C VAL A 388 -0.82 -3.86 -24.31
N LYS A 389 -1.78 -3.32 -25.07
CA LYS A 389 -1.64 -2.89 -26.46
C LYS A 389 -1.98 -1.41 -26.58
N LYS A 390 -1.03 -0.61 -27.05
CA LYS A 390 -1.26 0.75 -27.53
C LYS A 390 -1.87 0.67 -28.93
N LEU A 391 -2.95 1.41 -29.17
CA LEU A 391 -3.74 1.33 -30.37
C LEU A 391 -3.40 2.43 -31.38
N ASP A 392 -3.01 3.60 -30.89
CA ASP A 392 -2.73 4.79 -31.68
C ASP A 392 -1.64 5.67 -31.05
N SER A 393 -1.28 6.74 -31.73
CA SER A 393 -0.31 7.75 -31.29
C SER A 393 -0.84 8.66 -30.17
N LEU A 394 -2.16 8.65 -29.90
CA LEU A 394 -2.79 9.40 -28.84
C LEU A 394 -2.81 8.63 -27.51
N ASP A 395 -2.10 7.49 -27.41
CA ASP A 395 -2.03 6.60 -26.24
C ASP A 395 -3.35 5.88 -25.92
N SER A 396 -4.27 5.71 -26.89
CA SER A 396 -5.38 4.77 -26.72
C SER A 396 -4.83 3.38 -26.49
N LYS A 397 -5.36 2.66 -25.49
CA LYS A 397 -4.84 1.33 -25.15
C LYS A 397 -5.95 0.38 -24.68
N ILE A 398 -5.72 -0.89 -24.96
CA ILE A 398 -6.43 -1.99 -24.32
C ILE A 398 -5.46 -2.71 -23.41
N SER A 399 -5.92 -3.05 -22.20
CA SER A 399 -5.20 -3.93 -21.30
C SER A 399 -6.09 -5.08 -20.86
N SER A 400 -5.49 -6.25 -20.68
CA SER A 400 -6.14 -7.44 -20.13
C SER A 400 -5.26 -8.03 -19.04
N ASP A 401 -5.83 -8.25 -17.87
CA ASP A 401 -5.18 -8.86 -16.73
C ASP A 401 -5.94 -10.11 -16.30
N LEU A 402 -5.21 -11.23 -16.19
CA LEU A 402 -5.70 -12.49 -15.65
C LEU A 402 -4.89 -12.83 -14.41
N ASP A 403 -5.55 -12.91 -13.28
CA ASP A 403 -4.94 -13.19 -11.99
C ASP A 403 -5.53 -14.46 -11.38
N PHE A 404 -4.66 -15.32 -10.88
CA PHE A 404 -5.00 -16.50 -10.11
C PHE A 404 -4.31 -16.42 -8.75
N SER A 405 -5.03 -16.69 -7.67
CA SER A 405 -4.43 -16.85 -6.35
C SER A 405 -5.03 -18.04 -5.61
N MET A 406 -4.19 -18.73 -4.85
CA MET A 406 -4.61 -19.78 -3.94
C MET A 406 -3.88 -19.67 -2.61
N ARG A 407 -4.57 -20.07 -1.56
CA ARG A 407 -4.00 -20.23 -0.22
C ARG A 407 -4.50 -21.53 0.36
N ASN A 408 -3.61 -22.25 0.99
CA ASN A 408 -3.92 -23.38 1.84
C ASN A 408 -3.37 -23.12 3.24
N SER A 409 -4.16 -23.32 4.27
CA SER A 409 -3.76 -23.13 5.66
C SER A 409 -4.29 -24.26 6.50
N VAL A 410 -3.40 -24.95 7.19
CA VAL A 410 -3.73 -26.02 8.14
C VAL A 410 -3.26 -25.61 9.52
N SER A 411 -4.17 -25.61 10.48
CA SER A 411 -3.88 -25.32 11.88
C SER A 411 -4.33 -26.48 12.75
N ASN A 412 -3.42 -27.03 13.51
CA ASN A 412 -3.69 -28.10 14.48
C ASN A 412 -3.53 -27.51 15.88
N SER A 413 -4.59 -27.56 16.68
CA SER A 413 -4.57 -27.13 18.08
C SER A 413 -4.86 -28.27 19.02
N LEU A 414 -4.12 -28.30 20.11
CA LEU A 414 -4.36 -29.18 21.26
C LEU A 414 -4.65 -28.28 22.45
N ASN A 415 -5.85 -28.41 23.02
CA ASN A 415 -6.27 -27.65 24.20
C ASN A 415 -6.55 -28.64 25.32
N GLN A 416 -5.94 -28.42 26.46
CA GLN A 416 -6.25 -29.16 27.70
C GLN A 416 -6.65 -28.15 28.75
N THR A 417 -7.80 -28.34 29.36
CA THR A 417 -8.31 -27.48 30.43
C THR A 417 -8.52 -28.34 31.68
N ASP A 418 -7.79 -27.98 32.70
CA ASP A 418 -7.88 -28.61 34.02
C ASP A 418 -8.60 -27.66 34.99
N TYR A 419 -9.65 -28.16 35.64
CA TYR A 419 -10.48 -27.42 36.59
C TYR A 419 -10.08 -27.81 38.00
N TYR A 420 -9.81 -26.82 38.83
CA TYR A 420 -9.29 -26.95 40.18
C TYR A 420 -10.30 -26.49 41.21
N THR A 421 -10.37 -27.22 42.34
CA THR A 421 -10.88 -26.63 43.55
C THR A 421 -9.85 -25.63 44.08
N TYR A 422 -10.31 -24.46 44.46
CA TYR A 422 -9.45 -23.40 44.96
C TYR A 422 -9.60 -23.26 46.48
N LYS A 423 -8.49 -23.42 47.22
CA LYS A 423 -8.45 -23.20 48.67
C LYS A 423 -7.62 -21.96 48.99
N TYR A 424 -8.22 -21.08 49.73
CA TYR A 424 -7.54 -19.90 50.27
C TYR A 424 -6.63 -20.33 51.43
N GLY A 425 -5.33 -20.20 51.27
CA GLY A 425 -4.33 -20.51 52.31
C GLY A 425 -3.65 -19.25 52.84
N ASN A 426 -3.22 -19.26 54.11
CA ASN A 426 -2.65 -18.09 54.80
C ASN A 426 -1.36 -17.52 54.22
N THR A 427 -0.71 -18.14 53.26
CA THR A 427 0.59 -17.70 52.72
C THR A 427 0.78 -17.90 51.21
N GLN A 428 -0.01 -18.70 50.55
CA GLN A 428 0.02 -18.86 49.08
C GLN A 428 -1.32 -19.37 48.56
N ASN A 429 -1.79 -18.84 47.42
CA ASN A 429 -2.96 -19.33 46.71
C ASN A 429 -2.58 -20.63 46.00
N VAL A 430 -3.20 -21.76 46.37
CA VAL A 430 -2.87 -23.08 45.85
C VAL A 430 -4.05 -23.63 45.04
N PHE A 431 -3.78 -24.04 43.80
CA PHE A 431 -4.65 -24.95 43.08
C PHE A 431 -4.60 -26.31 43.78
N ASP A 432 -5.68 -26.70 44.47
CA ASP A 432 -5.63 -27.82 45.43
C ASP A 432 -5.69 -29.17 44.71
N SER A 433 -6.77 -29.44 43.98
CA SER A 433 -6.93 -30.72 43.28
C SER A 433 -7.71 -30.54 41.95
N ILE A 434 -7.32 -31.27 40.93
CA ILE A 434 -8.05 -31.33 39.66
C ILE A 434 -9.30 -32.22 39.90
N TYR A 435 -10.47 -31.60 39.77
CA TYR A 435 -11.73 -32.34 39.83
C TYR A 435 -12.32 -32.70 38.47
N ARG A 436 -11.89 -32.02 37.42
CA ARG A 436 -12.29 -32.20 36.00
C ARG A 436 -11.16 -31.84 35.08
N SER A 437 -10.95 -32.66 34.05
CA SER A 437 -10.04 -32.33 32.95
C SER A 437 -10.75 -32.53 31.62
N GLN A 438 -10.57 -31.63 30.70
CA GLN A 438 -11.10 -31.68 29.34
C GLN A 438 -9.97 -31.49 28.35
N GLY A 439 -9.96 -32.32 27.29
CA GLY A 439 -8.99 -32.21 26.22
C GLY A 439 -9.71 -32.10 24.86
N TYR A 440 -9.23 -31.22 24.00
CA TYR A 440 -9.69 -31.08 22.61
C TYR A 440 -8.49 -31.08 21.67
N LYS A 441 -8.61 -31.87 20.60
CA LYS A 441 -7.70 -31.79 19.45
C LYS A 441 -8.52 -31.33 18.25
N ARG A 442 -8.07 -30.25 17.61
CA ARG A 442 -8.77 -29.63 16.50
C ARG A 442 -7.84 -29.43 15.32
N GLU A 443 -8.32 -29.76 14.14
CA GLU A 443 -7.69 -29.47 12.87
C GLU A 443 -8.59 -28.55 12.07
N ASN A 444 -8.04 -27.45 11.58
CA ASN A 444 -8.76 -26.48 10.75
C ASN A 444 -7.98 -26.32 9.45
N GLU A 445 -8.56 -26.82 8.37
CA GLU A 445 -8.04 -26.64 7.01
C GLU A 445 -8.88 -25.59 6.29
N ASN A 446 -8.20 -24.58 5.73
CA ASN A 446 -8.86 -23.52 4.93
C ASN A 446 -8.15 -23.42 3.57
N LYS A 447 -8.90 -23.71 2.50
CA LYS A 447 -8.47 -23.63 1.11
C LYS A 447 -9.22 -22.54 0.39
N THR A 448 -8.53 -21.47 -0.03
CA THR A 448 -9.12 -20.37 -0.80
C THR A 448 -8.52 -20.31 -2.19
N LYS A 449 -9.35 -20.16 -3.23
CA LYS A 449 -8.95 -19.97 -4.62
C LYS A 449 -9.69 -18.79 -5.22
N ASN A 450 -8.96 -17.93 -5.94
CA ASN A 450 -9.54 -16.78 -6.65
C ASN A 450 -9.03 -16.76 -8.08
N ILE A 451 -9.93 -16.47 -9.02
CA ILE A 451 -9.62 -16.18 -10.43
C ILE A 451 -10.27 -14.86 -10.77
N SER A 452 -9.49 -13.91 -11.26
CA SER A 452 -9.99 -12.61 -11.71
C SER A 452 -9.55 -12.32 -13.13
N TRP A 453 -10.47 -11.91 -13.98
CA TRP A 453 -10.17 -11.44 -15.32
C TRP A 453 -10.73 -10.05 -15.51
N ARG A 454 -9.88 -9.13 -15.99
CA ARG A 454 -10.22 -7.73 -16.25
C ARG A 454 -9.77 -7.32 -17.64
N ILE A 455 -10.61 -6.56 -18.34
CA ILE A 455 -10.29 -5.90 -19.60
C ILE A 455 -10.61 -4.42 -19.44
N ASP A 456 -9.64 -3.57 -19.72
CA ASP A 456 -9.77 -2.12 -19.73
C ASP A 456 -9.54 -1.55 -21.13
N TYR A 457 -10.36 -0.59 -21.51
CA TYR A 457 -10.18 0.26 -22.67
C TYR A 457 -10.00 1.71 -22.22
N PHE A 458 -8.90 2.31 -22.60
CA PHE A 458 -8.58 3.70 -22.34
C PHE A 458 -8.46 4.46 -23.66
N LYS A 459 -9.19 5.57 -23.82
CA LYS A 459 -9.18 6.41 -25.01
C LYS A 459 -9.10 7.89 -24.68
N PRO A 460 -7.97 8.54 -24.92
CA PRO A 460 -7.93 9.99 -25.04
C PRO A 460 -8.72 10.41 -26.28
N ILE A 461 -9.81 11.16 -26.10
CA ILE A 461 -10.63 11.68 -27.21
C ILE A 461 -9.92 12.89 -27.81
N ASN A 462 -9.37 13.72 -26.94
CA ASN A 462 -8.52 14.87 -27.26
C ASN A 462 -7.62 15.22 -26.06
N LYS A 463 -6.85 16.32 -26.13
CA LYS A 463 -5.97 16.78 -25.03
C LYS A 463 -6.68 17.08 -23.69
N GLN A 464 -8.01 17.26 -23.70
CA GLN A 464 -8.82 17.66 -22.56
C GLN A 464 -9.73 16.53 -22.09
N MET A 465 -10.17 15.65 -22.99
CA MET A 465 -11.21 14.67 -22.76
C MET A 465 -10.68 13.24 -22.92
N ARG A 466 -10.92 12.40 -21.92
CA ARG A 466 -10.57 10.98 -21.92
C ARG A 466 -11.76 10.13 -21.48
N PHE A 467 -11.91 8.99 -22.14
CA PHE A 467 -12.89 7.95 -21.85
C PHE A 467 -12.19 6.68 -21.36
N GLU A 468 -12.72 6.06 -20.34
CA GLU A 468 -12.27 4.78 -19.84
C GLU A 468 -13.50 3.88 -19.66
N ALA A 469 -13.40 2.61 -20.09
CA ALA A 469 -14.43 1.60 -19.86
C ALA A 469 -13.77 0.24 -19.65
N GLY A 470 -14.45 -0.65 -18.94
CA GLY A 470 -13.92 -1.99 -18.77
C GLY A 470 -14.94 -2.95 -18.18
N PHE A 471 -14.56 -4.22 -18.24
CA PHE A 471 -15.28 -5.35 -17.69
C PHE A 471 -14.36 -6.11 -16.74
N LYS A 472 -14.89 -6.59 -15.62
CA LYS A 472 -14.18 -7.46 -14.69
C LYS A 472 -15.10 -8.57 -14.20
N THR A 473 -14.60 -9.79 -14.18
CA THR A 473 -15.23 -10.92 -13.49
C THR A 473 -14.30 -11.49 -12.44
N ASN A 474 -14.83 -11.86 -11.30
CA ASN A 474 -14.10 -12.48 -10.21
C ASN A 474 -14.84 -13.72 -9.72
N PHE A 475 -14.12 -14.82 -9.60
CA PHE A 475 -14.58 -16.07 -9.02
C PHE A 475 -13.76 -16.38 -7.78
N SER A 476 -14.42 -16.55 -6.65
CA SER A 476 -13.80 -16.90 -5.37
C SER A 476 -14.44 -18.19 -4.85
N SER A 477 -13.60 -19.07 -4.32
CA SER A 477 -14.04 -20.30 -3.65
C SER A 477 -13.24 -20.46 -2.37
N SER A 478 -13.94 -20.68 -1.26
CA SER A 478 -13.36 -20.99 0.05
C SER A 478 -13.96 -22.29 0.56
N ASN A 479 -13.11 -23.26 0.86
CA ASN A 479 -13.48 -24.49 1.52
C ASN A 479 -12.82 -24.51 2.89
N ARG A 480 -13.61 -24.66 3.94
CA ARG A 480 -13.15 -24.74 5.31
C ARG A 480 -13.64 -26.06 5.92
N ASP A 481 -12.67 -26.85 6.36
CA ASP A 481 -12.89 -28.11 7.06
C ASP A 481 -12.36 -27.99 8.49
N TYR A 482 -13.22 -28.24 9.47
CA TYR A 482 -12.94 -28.13 10.88
C TYR A 482 -13.26 -29.46 11.56
N ASP A 483 -12.23 -30.24 11.88
CA ASP A 483 -12.35 -31.54 12.56
C ASP A 483 -12.02 -31.38 14.05
N SER A 484 -12.94 -31.76 14.92
CA SER A 484 -12.81 -31.66 16.37
C SER A 484 -12.87 -33.08 17.00
N LYS A 485 -11.94 -33.31 17.91
CA LYS A 485 -11.86 -34.54 18.72
C LYS A 485 -11.85 -34.17 20.21
N VAL A 486 -12.60 -34.89 21.01
CA VAL A 486 -12.68 -34.69 22.46
C VAL A 486 -12.00 -35.86 23.18
N LEU A 487 -11.30 -35.56 24.26
CA LEU A 487 -10.67 -36.55 25.11
C LEU A 487 -11.77 -37.26 25.92
N SER A 488 -11.91 -38.57 25.71
CA SER A 488 -12.82 -39.45 26.47
C SER A 488 -12.08 -40.69 26.91
N SER A 489 -12.07 -40.97 28.21
CA SER A 489 -11.39 -42.16 28.82
C SER A 489 -9.94 -42.35 28.33
N GLY A 490 -9.18 -41.22 28.20
CA GLY A 490 -7.77 -41.26 27.79
C GLY A 490 -7.53 -41.35 26.28
N THR A 491 -8.59 -41.39 25.46
CA THR A 491 -8.48 -41.47 23.97
C THR A 491 -9.23 -40.31 23.33
N TYR A 492 -8.67 -39.72 22.24
CA TYR A 492 -9.35 -38.70 21.46
C TYR A 492 -10.34 -39.36 20.49
N ILE A 493 -11.63 -39.06 20.67
CA ILE A 493 -12.73 -39.54 19.81
C ILE A 493 -13.31 -38.39 19.01
N ASN A 494 -13.80 -38.64 17.80
CA ASN A 494 -14.42 -37.64 16.95
C ASN A 494 -15.64 -37.01 17.62
N ASN A 495 -15.67 -35.68 17.60
CA ASN A 495 -16.80 -34.91 18.07
C ASN A 495 -17.54 -34.30 16.86
N ALA A 496 -18.50 -35.05 16.33
CA ALA A 496 -19.27 -34.64 15.15
C ALA A 496 -20.05 -33.34 15.37
N MET A 497 -20.50 -33.06 16.62
CA MET A 497 -21.23 -31.81 16.94
C MET A 497 -20.34 -30.56 16.88
N GLU A 498 -19.06 -30.71 17.11
CA GLU A 498 -18.07 -29.64 17.04
C GLU A 498 -17.20 -29.70 15.78
N SER A 499 -17.52 -30.58 14.82
CA SER A 499 -16.88 -30.64 13.50
C SER A 499 -17.74 -29.94 12.46
N ASN A 500 -17.13 -29.37 11.43
CA ASN A 500 -17.86 -28.60 10.42
C ASN A 500 -17.13 -28.58 9.07
N GLU A 501 -17.91 -28.68 7.99
CA GLU A 501 -17.42 -28.38 6.63
C GLU A 501 -18.31 -27.31 6.02
N PHE A 502 -17.66 -26.20 5.61
CA PHE A 502 -18.33 -25.06 4.99
C PHE A 502 -17.67 -24.71 3.65
N ASN A 503 -18.46 -24.81 2.58
CA ASN A 503 -18.06 -24.47 1.22
C ASN A 503 -18.72 -23.18 0.80
N TYR A 504 -17.91 -22.18 0.41
CA TYR A 504 -18.41 -20.89 -0.05
C TYR A 504 -17.92 -20.58 -1.44
N PHE A 505 -18.81 -20.11 -2.28
CA PHE A 505 -18.54 -19.66 -3.63
C PHE A 505 -19.12 -18.27 -3.85
N GLU A 506 -18.34 -17.41 -4.52
CA GLU A 506 -18.75 -16.05 -4.89
C GLU A 506 -18.34 -15.76 -6.33
N ASN A 507 -19.26 -15.16 -7.09
CA ASN A 507 -18.98 -14.61 -8.41
C ASN A 507 -19.47 -13.17 -8.49
N ILE A 508 -18.57 -12.26 -8.87
CA ILE A 508 -18.86 -10.84 -9.05
C ILE A 508 -18.53 -10.45 -10.48
N ASN A 509 -19.52 -9.98 -11.22
CA ASN A 509 -19.38 -9.45 -12.58
C ASN A 509 -19.60 -7.96 -12.56
N SER A 510 -18.69 -7.21 -13.15
CA SER A 510 -18.66 -5.74 -13.11
C SER A 510 -18.49 -5.14 -14.49
N LEU A 511 -19.28 -4.12 -14.79
CA LEU A 511 -19.14 -3.25 -15.96
C LEU A 511 -18.96 -1.82 -15.50
N TYR A 512 -17.99 -1.10 -16.04
CA TYR A 512 -17.74 0.28 -15.61
C TYR A 512 -17.32 1.17 -16.78
N ALA A 513 -17.65 2.45 -16.63
CA ALA A 513 -17.23 3.49 -17.55
C ALA A 513 -16.99 4.80 -16.81
N SER A 514 -16.01 5.58 -17.26
CA SER A 514 -15.78 6.94 -16.75
C SER A 514 -15.39 7.90 -17.87
N LEU A 515 -15.80 9.14 -17.71
CA LEU A 515 -15.48 10.24 -18.57
C LEU A 515 -14.81 11.34 -17.76
N THR A 516 -13.61 11.75 -18.18
CA THR A 516 -12.91 12.89 -17.62
C THR A 516 -12.84 13.98 -18.67
N ASN A 517 -13.20 15.23 -18.30
CA ASN A 517 -13.01 16.38 -19.16
C ASN A 517 -12.37 17.54 -18.38
N LYS A 518 -11.48 18.28 -19.06
CA LYS A 518 -10.79 19.45 -18.51
C LYS A 518 -11.26 20.71 -19.24
N PHE A 519 -11.62 21.73 -18.46
CA PHE A 519 -12.14 23.02 -18.95
C PHE A 519 -11.22 24.16 -18.53
N PHE A 520 -11.38 25.34 -19.12
CA PHE A 520 -10.68 26.58 -18.75
C PHE A 520 -9.17 26.40 -18.69
N ASP A 521 -8.55 26.02 -19.80
CA ASP A 521 -7.09 25.74 -19.89
C ASP A 521 -6.62 24.74 -18.85
N ARG A 522 -7.40 23.65 -18.68
CA ARG A 522 -7.14 22.56 -17.72
C ARG A 522 -7.22 22.96 -16.23
N LYS A 523 -7.75 24.16 -15.92
CA LYS A 523 -7.91 24.59 -14.53
C LYS A 523 -9.04 23.82 -13.82
N LEU A 524 -10.14 23.52 -14.51
CA LEU A 524 -11.24 22.73 -13.98
C LEU A 524 -11.21 21.31 -14.58
N SER A 525 -11.12 20.28 -13.76
CA SER A 525 -11.24 18.88 -14.18
C SER A 525 -12.51 18.27 -13.58
N LEU A 526 -13.33 17.66 -14.44
CA LEU A 526 -14.54 16.94 -14.07
C LEU A 526 -14.38 15.48 -14.48
N ARG A 527 -14.53 14.54 -13.55
CA ARG A 527 -14.62 13.10 -13.80
C ARG A 527 -15.92 12.56 -13.26
N ILE A 528 -16.68 11.91 -14.14
CA ILE A 528 -17.90 11.19 -13.81
C ILE A 528 -17.69 9.73 -14.16
N GLY A 529 -18.05 8.84 -13.27
CA GLY A 529 -17.91 7.40 -13.45
C GLY A 529 -19.09 6.63 -12.89
N ILE A 530 -19.32 5.47 -13.45
CA ILE A 530 -20.36 4.53 -13.06
C ILE A 530 -19.80 3.12 -13.09
N ARG A 531 -20.14 2.33 -12.09
CA ARG A 531 -19.87 0.90 -12.04
C ARG A 531 -21.13 0.15 -11.63
N LEU A 532 -21.37 -0.94 -12.32
CA LEU A 532 -22.49 -1.86 -12.12
C LEU A 532 -21.92 -3.20 -11.69
N GLU A 533 -22.40 -3.80 -10.63
CA GLU A 533 -21.96 -5.11 -10.17
C GLU A 533 -23.14 -6.06 -9.94
N GLN A 534 -23.03 -7.25 -10.50
CA GLN A 534 -23.88 -8.39 -10.20
C GLN A 534 -23.10 -9.37 -9.33
N THR A 535 -23.55 -9.61 -8.11
CA THR A 535 -22.96 -10.55 -7.14
C THR A 535 -23.85 -11.75 -6.94
N ASN A 536 -23.27 -12.94 -7.03
CA ASN A 536 -23.90 -14.21 -6.75
C ASN A 536 -23.06 -14.97 -5.74
N THR A 537 -23.65 -15.37 -4.61
CA THR A 537 -22.96 -16.16 -3.59
C THR A 537 -23.72 -17.45 -3.28
N LYS A 538 -22.96 -18.48 -2.91
CA LYS A 538 -23.49 -19.75 -2.42
C LYS A 538 -22.63 -20.26 -1.27
N GLY A 539 -23.23 -20.47 -0.10
CA GLY A 539 -22.61 -21.12 1.06
C GLY A 539 -23.32 -22.45 1.34
N GLU A 540 -22.57 -23.52 1.50
CA GLU A 540 -23.05 -24.84 1.86
C GLU A 540 -22.44 -25.26 3.18
N GLN A 541 -23.28 -25.34 4.21
CA GLN A 541 -22.90 -25.86 5.52
C GLN A 541 -23.37 -27.31 5.61
N LYS A 542 -22.44 -28.25 5.59
CA LYS A 542 -22.78 -29.69 5.43
C LYS A 542 -23.34 -30.36 6.68
N MET A 543 -22.86 -29.93 7.87
CA MET A 543 -23.33 -30.55 9.12
C MET A 543 -24.81 -30.23 9.43
N MET A 544 -25.26 -29.03 9.05
CA MET A 544 -26.63 -28.57 9.25
C MET A 544 -27.50 -28.78 8.00
N ASP A 545 -26.94 -29.33 6.92
CA ASP A 545 -27.59 -29.50 5.61
C ASP A 545 -28.24 -28.17 5.12
N THR A 546 -27.53 -27.08 5.31
CA THR A 546 -28.06 -25.75 5.03
C THR A 546 -27.33 -25.12 3.87
N THR A 547 -28.09 -24.55 2.91
CA THR A 547 -27.56 -23.82 1.76
C THR A 547 -28.00 -22.37 1.83
N LEU A 548 -27.04 -21.44 1.81
CA LEU A 548 -27.24 -20.02 1.74
C LEU A 548 -27.03 -19.54 0.32
N LYS A 549 -27.92 -18.70 -0.21
CA LYS A 549 -27.77 -18.09 -1.53
C LYS A 549 -28.12 -16.63 -1.44
N GLN A 550 -27.24 -15.77 -1.97
CA GLN A 550 -27.54 -14.36 -2.13
C GLN A 550 -27.27 -13.96 -3.58
N ASN A 551 -28.14 -13.13 -4.12
CA ASN A 551 -28.05 -12.60 -5.47
C ASN A 551 -28.52 -11.15 -5.42
N TYR A 552 -27.63 -10.22 -5.75
CA TYR A 552 -27.92 -8.80 -5.70
C TYR A 552 -27.14 -8.00 -6.76
N PHE A 553 -27.76 -6.90 -7.16
CA PHE A 553 -27.21 -5.96 -8.12
C PHE A 553 -26.97 -4.61 -7.45
N ASN A 554 -25.79 -4.04 -7.68
CA ASN A 554 -25.39 -2.76 -7.10
C ASN A 554 -24.94 -1.77 -8.17
N PHE A 555 -25.18 -0.49 -7.87
CA PHE A 555 -24.81 0.67 -8.65
C PHE A 555 -23.86 1.56 -7.85
N PHE A 556 -22.68 1.86 -8.42
CA PHE A 556 -21.63 2.61 -7.75
C PHE A 556 -21.26 3.87 -8.55
N PRO A 557 -21.89 5.01 -8.26
CA PRO A 557 -21.52 6.29 -8.86
C PRO A 557 -20.22 6.83 -8.26
N ASN A 558 -19.48 7.58 -9.09
CA ASN A 558 -18.27 8.28 -8.69
C ASN A 558 -18.22 9.65 -9.37
N LEU A 559 -17.94 10.69 -8.60
CA LEU A 559 -17.79 12.06 -9.09
C LEU A 559 -16.50 12.66 -8.52
N ARG A 560 -15.70 13.30 -9.36
CA ARG A 560 -14.59 14.15 -8.93
C ARG A 560 -14.65 15.49 -9.67
N ILE A 561 -14.52 16.54 -8.93
CA ILE A 561 -14.39 17.92 -9.43
C ILE A 561 -13.11 18.47 -8.83
N SER A 562 -12.15 18.93 -9.63
CA SER A 562 -10.98 19.62 -9.12
C SER A 562 -10.74 20.92 -9.84
N TYR A 563 -10.33 21.94 -9.10
CA TYR A 563 -10.02 23.26 -9.62
C TYR A 563 -8.64 23.72 -9.19
N LYS A 564 -7.79 24.05 -10.17
CA LYS A 564 -6.44 24.58 -9.99
C LYS A 564 -6.48 26.10 -10.04
N PHE A 565 -6.26 26.76 -8.91
CA PHE A 565 -6.14 28.22 -8.83
C PHE A 565 -4.85 28.71 -9.46
N LYS A 566 -3.75 27.97 -9.20
CA LYS A 566 -2.40 28.10 -9.77
C LYS A 566 -1.84 26.69 -9.94
N GLU A 567 -0.71 26.54 -10.61
CA GLU A 567 -0.09 25.23 -10.90
C GLU A 567 0.09 24.33 -9.66
N ASP A 568 0.32 24.94 -8.49
CA ASP A 568 0.64 24.26 -7.23
C ASP A 568 -0.43 24.43 -6.16
N ASN A 569 -1.65 24.88 -6.54
CA ASN A 569 -2.75 25.13 -5.61
C ASN A 569 -4.06 24.55 -6.18
N GLU A 570 -4.52 23.43 -5.64
CA GLU A 570 -5.69 22.69 -6.13
C GLU A 570 -6.68 22.45 -5.00
N LEU A 571 -7.97 22.68 -5.28
CA LEU A 571 -9.10 22.26 -4.47
C LEU A 571 -9.83 21.15 -5.22
N SER A 572 -10.16 20.06 -4.55
CA SER A 572 -10.91 18.96 -5.15
C SER A 572 -12.02 18.45 -4.24
N PHE A 573 -13.17 18.18 -4.87
CA PHE A 573 -14.31 17.51 -4.27
C PHE A 573 -14.46 16.12 -4.89
N ASN A 574 -14.66 15.11 -4.05
CA ASN A 574 -14.86 13.72 -4.48
C ASN A 574 -16.13 13.17 -3.80
N TYR A 575 -16.91 12.43 -4.56
CA TYR A 575 -17.98 11.59 -4.07
C TYR A 575 -17.85 10.18 -4.61
N SER A 576 -18.06 9.17 -3.77
CA SER A 576 -18.14 7.77 -4.18
C SER A 576 -19.10 7.00 -3.26
N TYR A 577 -19.81 6.02 -3.83
CA TYR A 577 -20.51 5.00 -3.09
C TYR A 577 -19.73 3.69 -3.17
N ARG A 578 -19.57 3.00 -2.04
CA ARG A 578 -18.78 1.78 -1.91
C ARG A 578 -19.52 0.75 -1.08
N ILE A 579 -19.07 -0.51 -1.15
CA ILE A 579 -19.66 -1.64 -0.44
C ILE A 579 -18.56 -2.41 0.33
N TRP A 580 -18.96 -3.02 1.44
CA TRP A 580 -18.18 -4.02 2.14
C TRP A 580 -19.03 -5.29 2.28
N ARG A 581 -18.51 -6.41 1.75
CA ARG A 581 -19.21 -7.70 1.77
C ARG A 581 -18.79 -8.52 2.97
N PRO A 582 -19.73 -9.23 3.63
CA PRO A 582 -19.34 -10.15 4.70
C PRO A 582 -18.41 -11.24 4.16
N TRP A 583 -17.38 -11.56 4.91
CA TRP A 583 -16.50 -12.69 4.63
C TRP A 583 -17.23 -14.02 4.74
N SER A 584 -16.77 -15.06 4.05
CA SER A 584 -17.35 -16.39 4.10
C SER A 584 -17.50 -16.94 5.52
N GLU A 585 -16.51 -16.67 6.39
CA GLU A 585 -16.54 -17.07 7.80
C GLU A 585 -17.64 -16.39 8.59
N SER A 586 -17.86 -15.11 8.32
CA SER A 586 -18.92 -14.33 8.97
C SER A 586 -20.34 -14.82 8.63
N LEU A 587 -20.47 -15.56 7.52
CA LEU A 587 -21.76 -16.14 7.08
C LEU A 587 -21.96 -17.58 7.55
N ASN A 588 -20.93 -18.24 8.10
CA ASN A 588 -21.02 -19.64 8.54
C ASN A 588 -21.74 -19.75 9.88
N PRO A 589 -22.94 -20.34 9.97
CA PRO A 589 -23.72 -20.41 11.21
C PRO A 589 -23.19 -21.43 12.24
N PHE A 590 -22.06 -22.08 11.96
CA PHE A 590 -21.46 -23.04 12.86
C PHE A 590 -20.98 -22.37 14.15
N VAL A 591 -21.39 -22.93 15.29
CA VAL A 591 -20.96 -22.46 16.61
C VAL A 591 -19.64 -23.12 16.99
N SER A 592 -18.59 -22.37 17.03
CA SER A 592 -17.27 -22.80 17.49
C SER A 592 -17.09 -22.51 18.97
N ARG A 593 -16.63 -23.48 19.73
CA ARG A 593 -16.36 -23.38 21.17
C ARG A 593 -14.88 -23.23 21.44
N SER A 594 -14.47 -22.13 22.05
CA SER A 594 -13.08 -21.93 22.49
C SER A 594 -12.84 -22.44 23.91
N SER A 595 -13.82 -22.30 24.79
CA SER A 595 -13.86 -22.80 26.17
C SER A 595 -15.30 -23.00 26.65
N ASP A 596 -15.52 -23.47 27.87
CA ASP A 596 -16.85 -23.55 28.48
C ASP A 596 -17.54 -22.18 28.63
N TYR A 597 -16.79 -21.10 28.51
CA TYR A 597 -17.25 -19.72 28.72
C TYR A 597 -17.12 -18.83 27.48
N SER A 598 -16.66 -19.37 26.35
CA SER A 598 -16.40 -18.57 25.15
C SER A 598 -16.73 -19.32 23.88
N TYR A 599 -17.66 -18.77 23.11
CA TYR A 599 -18.18 -19.29 21.86
C TYR A 599 -18.06 -18.25 20.76
N SER A 600 -18.08 -18.66 19.50
CA SER A 600 -18.18 -17.79 18.34
C SER A 600 -19.01 -18.45 17.24
N THR A 601 -19.72 -17.63 16.46
CA THR A 601 -20.50 -18.10 15.30
C THR A 601 -20.53 -17.00 14.23
N GLY A 602 -20.84 -17.36 12.99
CA GLY A 602 -21.21 -16.41 11.95
C GLY A 602 -22.71 -16.18 11.91
N ASN A 603 -23.13 -15.26 11.05
CA ASN A 603 -24.52 -14.87 10.85
C ASN A 603 -24.89 -14.93 9.36
N PRO A 604 -25.65 -15.95 8.92
CA PRO A 604 -26.07 -16.08 7.52
C PRO A 604 -27.00 -14.96 7.03
N ALA A 605 -27.61 -14.20 7.93
CA ALA A 605 -28.51 -13.10 7.61
C ALA A 605 -27.80 -11.76 7.31
N LEU A 606 -26.45 -11.74 7.39
CA LEU A 606 -25.68 -10.53 7.12
C LEU A 606 -25.93 -10.00 5.71
N LYS A 607 -26.14 -8.70 5.65
CA LYS A 607 -26.23 -7.91 4.42
C LYS A 607 -24.91 -7.17 4.17
N PRO A 608 -24.58 -6.87 2.92
CA PRO A 608 -23.43 -5.99 2.66
C PRO A 608 -23.62 -4.62 3.30
N GLU A 609 -22.54 -4.06 3.82
CA GLU A 609 -22.46 -2.67 4.26
C GLU A 609 -22.32 -1.76 3.05
N GLY A 610 -23.06 -0.65 3.02
CA GLY A 610 -22.95 0.39 1.99
C GLY A 610 -22.47 1.70 2.59
N SER A 611 -21.48 2.36 1.96
CA SER A 611 -20.93 3.61 2.48
C SER A 611 -20.84 4.71 1.43
N HIS A 612 -21.41 5.87 1.73
CA HIS A 612 -21.26 7.11 0.97
C HIS A 612 -20.06 7.89 1.50
N HIS A 613 -19.16 8.29 0.61
CA HIS A 613 -17.96 9.06 0.94
C HIS A 613 -17.99 10.40 0.21
N PHE A 614 -17.81 11.47 0.94
CA PHE A 614 -17.63 12.84 0.46
C PHE A 614 -16.30 13.35 0.97
N SER A 615 -15.48 13.92 0.11
CA SER A 615 -14.15 14.43 0.47
C SER A 615 -13.93 15.78 -0.20
N LEU A 616 -13.63 16.80 0.59
CA LEU A 616 -13.13 18.08 0.12
C LEU A 616 -11.67 18.20 0.52
N SER A 617 -10.76 18.28 -0.45
CA SER A 617 -9.33 18.32 -0.20
C SER A 617 -8.67 19.50 -0.90
N HIS A 618 -7.72 20.13 -0.22
CA HIS A 618 -6.93 21.25 -0.68
C HIS A 618 -5.44 20.90 -0.63
N SER A 619 -4.73 21.17 -1.72
CA SER A 619 -3.29 21.05 -1.84
C SER A 619 -2.67 22.42 -2.11
N PHE A 620 -1.72 22.83 -1.29
CA PHE A 620 -0.99 24.10 -1.45
C PHE A 620 0.50 23.87 -1.59
N LYS A 621 1.07 24.24 -2.74
CA LYS A 621 2.50 24.12 -3.08
C LYS A 621 3.08 22.72 -2.89
N TYR A 622 2.24 21.68 -2.93
CA TYR A 622 2.61 20.30 -2.59
C TYR A 622 3.33 20.16 -1.23
N VAL A 623 3.15 21.15 -0.36
CA VAL A 623 3.74 21.22 0.99
C VAL A 623 2.68 21.03 2.05
N LEU A 624 1.54 21.71 1.91
CA LEU A 624 0.42 21.61 2.83
C LEU A 624 -0.77 20.94 2.14
N PHE A 625 -1.29 19.89 2.76
CA PHE A 625 -2.51 19.21 2.35
C PHE A 625 -3.51 19.24 3.49
N THR A 626 -4.74 19.60 3.17
CA THR A 626 -5.85 19.57 4.12
C THR A 626 -7.02 18.82 3.48
N SER A 627 -7.72 18.00 4.25
CA SER A 627 -8.98 17.41 3.79
C SER A 627 -10.03 17.39 4.90
N ILE A 628 -11.27 17.53 4.48
CA ILE A 628 -12.47 17.25 5.29
C ILE A 628 -13.18 16.11 4.58
N ASP A 629 -13.29 14.99 5.29
CA ASP A 629 -13.88 13.77 4.78
C ASP A 629 -15.15 13.46 5.62
N TYR A 630 -16.30 13.32 4.96
CA TYR A 630 -17.54 12.84 5.57
C TYR A 630 -17.92 11.49 4.99
N SER A 631 -18.32 10.57 5.83
CA SER A 631 -18.85 9.29 5.37
C SER A 631 -19.99 8.83 6.22
N ARG A 632 -20.99 8.26 5.55
CA ARG A 632 -22.12 7.58 6.17
C ARG A 632 -22.14 6.13 5.71
N SER A 633 -21.97 5.22 6.67
CA SER A 633 -22.11 3.78 6.47
C SER A 633 -23.46 3.29 6.99
N ASN A 634 -24.12 2.44 6.22
CA ASN A 634 -25.37 1.79 6.57
C ASN A 634 -25.15 0.26 6.61
N ASN A 635 -25.81 -0.41 7.54
CA ASN A 635 -25.67 -1.85 7.78
C ASN A 635 -24.22 -2.23 8.11
N GLU A 636 -23.50 -1.42 8.87
CA GLU A 636 -22.12 -1.69 9.24
C GLU A 636 -21.98 -3.05 9.92
N ILE A 637 -20.98 -3.85 9.50
CA ILE A 637 -20.78 -5.20 10.02
C ILE A 637 -19.76 -5.13 11.14
N ASN A 638 -20.20 -5.41 12.36
CA ASN A 638 -19.33 -5.45 13.53
C ASN A 638 -19.52 -6.75 14.31
N TYR A 639 -18.43 -7.18 14.98
CA TYR A 639 -18.43 -8.34 15.84
C TYR A 639 -18.65 -7.92 17.29
N PHE A 640 -19.62 -8.52 17.92
CA PHE A 640 -19.96 -8.28 19.31
C PHE A 640 -19.84 -9.53 20.13
N THR A 641 -19.16 -9.41 21.28
CA THR A 641 -19.16 -10.44 22.32
C THR A 641 -20.20 -10.08 23.35
N ILE A 642 -21.23 -10.93 23.43
CA ILE A 642 -22.38 -10.75 24.32
C ILE A 642 -22.59 -11.98 25.19
N PRO A 643 -23.33 -11.90 26.31
CA PRO A 643 -23.76 -13.06 27.06
C PRO A 643 -24.51 -14.06 26.19
N LEU A 644 -24.19 -15.34 26.30
CA LEU A 644 -24.87 -16.40 25.62
C LEU A 644 -26.21 -16.68 26.31
N ASP A 645 -27.29 -16.72 25.56
CA ASP A 645 -28.63 -16.97 26.07
C ASP A 645 -29.12 -18.39 25.79
N ASP A 646 -30.26 -18.78 26.39
CA ASP A 646 -30.84 -20.13 26.30
C ASP A 646 -31.45 -20.47 24.91
N SER A 647 -31.39 -19.56 23.94
CA SER A 647 -31.86 -19.85 22.58
C SER A 647 -30.97 -20.83 21.82
N TYR A 648 -29.74 -21.03 22.27
CA TYR A 648 -28.81 -21.98 21.68
C TYR A 648 -29.09 -23.41 22.14
N PRO A 649 -29.17 -24.40 21.23
CA PRO A 649 -29.66 -25.78 21.50
C PRO A 649 -28.61 -26.68 22.19
N PHE A 650 -27.68 -26.14 22.93
CA PHE A 650 -26.67 -26.90 23.67
C PHE A 650 -26.52 -26.36 25.08
N THR A 651 -26.14 -27.25 26.00
CA THR A 651 -25.91 -26.89 27.40
C THR A 651 -24.65 -26.01 27.52
N HIS A 652 -24.76 -24.85 28.09
CA HIS A 652 -23.68 -23.92 28.35
C HIS A 652 -23.77 -23.35 29.76
N SER A 653 -22.68 -22.76 30.21
CA SER A 653 -22.64 -22.00 31.47
C SER A 653 -23.48 -20.71 31.33
N PRO A 654 -24.26 -20.32 32.33
CA PRO A 654 -24.91 -18.99 32.38
C PRO A 654 -23.92 -17.81 32.25
N LEU A 655 -22.63 -18.08 32.47
CA LEU A 655 -21.54 -17.11 32.39
C LEU A 655 -20.87 -17.14 31.02
N ALA A 656 -21.36 -17.93 30.07
CA ALA A 656 -20.81 -18.04 28.75
C ALA A 656 -21.10 -16.79 27.90
N THR A 657 -20.19 -16.50 27.00
CA THR A 657 -20.34 -15.43 26.01
C THR A 657 -20.21 -15.99 24.61
N ILE A 658 -20.86 -15.31 23.66
CA ILE A 658 -20.74 -15.63 22.24
C ILE A 658 -20.33 -14.39 21.47
N SER A 659 -19.36 -14.56 20.57
CA SER A 659 -18.95 -13.53 19.62
C SER A 659 -19.57 -13.83 18.26
N TYR A 660 -20.32 -12.86 17.70
CA TYR A 660 -20.93 -13.02 16.38
C TYR A 660 -21.07 -11.68 15.66
N PRO A 661 -21.07 -11.66 14.30
CA PRO A 661 -21.24 -10.47 13.51
C PRO A 661 -22.72 -10.12 13.33
N ILE A 662 -23.03 -8.83 13.42
CA ILE A 662 -24.34 -8.29 13.06
C ILE A 662 -24.21 -7.07 12.19
N ASN A 663 -25.23 -6.78 11.38
CA ASN A 663 -25.39 -5.46 10.80
C ASN A 663 -25.94 -4.52 11.87
N GLN A 664 -25.12 -3.59 12.34
CA GLN A 664 -25.60 -2.50 13.19
C GLN A 664 -26.26 -1.41 12.32
N GLY A 665 -26.94 -0.45 12.91
CA GLY A 665 -27.73 0.57 12.21
C GLY A 665 -26.90 1.41 11.22
N HIS A 666 -26.41 2.58 11.63
CA HIS A 666 -25.56 3.41 10.79
C HIS A 666 -24.48 4.12 11.59
N SER A 667 -23.43 4.52 10.89
CA SER A 667 -22.40 5.39 11.45
C SER A 667 -22.13 6.59 10.55
N ASP A 668 -22.00 7.75 11.17
CA ASP A 668 -21.56 9.00 10.53
C ASP A 668 -20.15 9.33 11.04
N ASN A 669 -19.22 9.60 10.13
CA ASN A 669 -17.88 9.98 10.47
C ASN A 669 -17.47 11.26 9.76
N VAL A 670 -16.96 12.24 10.49
CA VAL A 670 -16.35 13.46 9.98
C VAL A 670 -14.90 13.51 10.41
N ARG A 671 -14.00 13.68 9.45
CA ARG A 671 -12.57 13.74 9.70
C ARG A 671 -11.95 14.97 9.09
N LEU A 672 -11.14 15.68 9.85
CA LEU A 672 -10.25 16.73 9.40
C LEU A 672 -8.81 16.22 9.44
N ASP A 673 -8.12 16.24 8.30
CA ASP A 673 -6.71 15.90 8.16
C ASP A 673 -5.91 17.12 7.73
N VAL A 674 -4.74 17.30 8.34
CA VAL A 674 -3.74 18.30 7.95
C VAL A 674 -2.38 17.61 7.84
N SER A 675 -1.75 17.72 6.67
CA SER A 675 -0.43 17.16 6.40
C SER A 675 0.52 18.24 5.90
N LEU A 676 1.68 18.34 6.53
CA LEU A 676 2.77 19.23 6.15
C LEU A 676 3.98 18.38 5.76
N SER A 677 4.55 18.59 4.56
CA SER A 677 5.71 17.83 4.10
C SER A 677 6.68 18.77 3.38
N LYS A 678 7.88 18.98 3.94
CA LYS A 678 8.83 19.95 3.41
C LYS A 678 10.29 19.55 3.68
N ASN A 679 11.17 19.86 2.72
CA ASN A 679 12.60 19.96 3.00
C ASN A 679 12.87 21.29 3.72
N ILE A 680 13.23 21.22 5.01
CA ILE A 680 13.56 22.41 5.83
C ILE A 680 14.91 22.95 5.37
N PHE A 681 15.88 22.03 5.16
CA PHE A 681 17.16 22.27 4.53
C PHE A 681 17.39 21.24 3.44
N GLN A 682 18.46 21.37 2.66
CA GLN A 682 18.80 20.42 1.61
C GLN A 682 18.88 18.97 2.14
N ASP A 683 19.35 18.81 3.36
CA ASP A 683 19.61 17.51 3.99
C ASP A 683 18.59 17.11 5.08
N LEU A 684 17.64 18.01 5.42
CA LEU A 684 16.64 17.77 6.44
C LEU A 684 15.22 17.80 5.85
N TYR A 685 14.56 16.67 5.84
CA TYR A 685 13.13 16.54 5.51
C TYR A 685 12.29 16.36 6.77
N LEU A 686 11.18 17.07 6.84
CA LEU A 686 10.16 16.96 7.87
C LEU A 686 8.80 16.70 7.23
N SER A 687 8.08 15.71 7.77
CA SER A 687 6.66 15.49 7.49
C SER A 687 5.91 15.38 8.80
N ALA A 688 4.87 16.18 8.95
CA ALA A 688 3.98 16.17 10.11
C ALA A 688 2.55 16.00 9.61
N ASN A 689 1.82 15.07 10.21
CA ASN A 689 0.41 14.84 9.91
C ASN A 689 -0.37 14.85 11.22
N GLY A 690 -1.55 15.42 11.20
CA GLY A 690 -2.46 15.40 12.33
C GLY A 690 -3.91 15.51 11.87
N GLY A 691 -4.81 15.07 12.71
CA GLY A 691 -6.23 15.14 12.40
C GLY A 691 -7.11 14.91 13.60
N VAL A 692 -8.37 15.23 13.38
CA VAL A 692 -9.47 15.06 14.35
C VAL A 692 -10.56 14.26 13.68
N ASP A 693 -11.02 13.22 14.35
CA ASP A 693 -12.13 12.36 13.94
C ASP A 693 -13.32 12.59 14.88
N TYR A 694 -14.47 12.89 14.34
CA TYR A 694 -15.76 12.78 15.00
C TYR A 694 -16.50 11.58 14.43
N SER A 695 -16.97 10.68 15.28
CA SER A 695 -17.81 9.55 14.90
C SER A 695 -19.09 9.51 15.73
N HIS A 696 -20.20 9.26 15.06
CA HIS A 696 -21.50 9.02 15.68
C HIS A 696 -22.03 7.67 15.20
N VAL A 697 -22.35 6.79 16.14
CA VAL A 697 -22.79 5.40 15.88
C VAL A 697 -24.16 5.21 16.48
N GLU A 698 -25.11 4.82 15.64
CA GLU A 698 -26.42 4.33 16.06
C GLU A 698 -26.55 2.84 15.70
N ALA A 699 -26.73 2.00 16.71
CA ALA A 699 -26.81 0.55 16.56
C ALA A 699 -27.95 -0.03 17.39
N SER A 700 -28.75 -0.89 16.77
CA SER A 700 -29.81 -1.66 17.46
C SER A 700 -29.28 -3.04 17.82
N MET A 701 -29.02 -3.26 19.08
CA MET A 701 -28.61 -4.53 19.64
C MET A 701 -29.80 -5.29 20.23
N PRO A 702 -29.74 -6.61 20.42
CA PRO A 702 -30.88 -7.39 20.89
C PRO A 702 -31.51 -6.91 22.20
N LYS A 703 -30.76 -6.27 23.08
CA LYS A 703 -31.20 -5.81 24.40
C LYS A 703 -30.94 -4.33 24.68
N GLU A 704 -30.29 -3.63 23.79
CA GLU A 704 -29.84 -2.25 24.02
C GLU A 704 -29.80 -1.47 22.71
N GLU A 705 -30.41 -0.27 22.70
CA GLU A 705 -30.19 0.72 21.64
C GLU A 705 -28.98 1.56 21.97
N ILE A 706 -28.04 1.61 21.04
CA ILE A 706 -26.77 2.30 21.19
C ILE A 706 -26.81 3.58 20.40
N ASN A 707 -26.53 4.70 21.05
CA ASN A 707 -26.32 5.99 20.42
C ASN A 707 -25.10 6.63 21.08
N ARG A 708 -23.97 6.68 20.36
CA ARG A 708 -22.69 7.13 20.91
C ARG A 708 -21.94 8.04 19.97
N GLU A 709 -21.33 9.05 20.57
CA GLU A 709 -20.43 9.98 19.90
C GLU A 709 -19.01 9.82 20.45
N ASN A 710 -18.04 9.99 19.55
CA ASN A 710 -16.62 9.94 19.91
C ASN A 710 -15.83 11.01 19.16
N TRP A 711 -14.94 11.66 19.90
CA TRP A 711 -13.88 12.51 19.35
C TRP A 711 -12.54 11.86 19.56
N ALA A 712 -11.85 11.62 18.47
CA ALA A 712 -10.49 11.10 18.47
C ALA A 712 -9.55 12.04 17.72
N TYR A 713 -8.28 12.04 18.10
CA TYR A 713 -7.25 12.82 17.40
C TYR A 713 -5.97 12.02 17.28
N PHE A 714 -5.23 12.29 16.21
CA PHE A 714 -3.94 11.64 15.97
C PHE A 714 -2.90 12.65 15.50
N MET A 715 -1.66 12.29 15.70
CA MET A 715 -0.51 13.05 15.23
C MET A 715 0.61 12.10 14.83
N SER A 716 1.30 12.39 13.73
CA SER A 716 2.55 11.74 13.39
C SER A 716 3.59 12.74 12.90
N VAL A 717 4.85 12.48 13.24
CA VAL A 717 5.99 13.28 12.79
C VAL A 717 7.07 12.36 12.26
N ASN A 718 7.50 12.62 11.04
CA ASN A 718 8.60 11.95 10.37
C ASN A 718 9.73 12.92 10.10
N THR A 719 10.94 12.57 10.43
CA THR A 719 12.13 13.36 10.09
C THR A 719 13.23 12.48 9.49
N PHE A 720 13.92 13.02 8.49
CA PHE A 720 15.03 12.35 7.82
C PHE A 720 16.15 13.37 7.63
N VAL A 721 17.36 12.97 8.02
CA VAL A 721 18.56 13.79 7.94
C VAL A 721 19.63 13.03 7.18
N ASN A 722 20.13 13.61 6.09
CA ASN A 722 21.34 13.15 5.42
C ASN A 722 22.54 13.90 5.99
N LEU A 723 23.50 13.17 6.53
CA LEU A 723 24.70 13.73 7.10
C LEU A 723 25.92 13.50 6.18
N PRO A 724 27.00 14.28 6.32
CA PRO A 724 28.25 14.06 5.60
C PRO A 724 28.75 12.59 5.73
N LYS A 725 29.57 12.15 4.76
CA LYS A 725 30.10 10.79 4.70
C LYS A 725 29.04 9.71 4.62
N LYS A 726 27.87 10.01 4.01
CA LYS A 726 26.76 9.08 3.75
C LYS A 726 26.12 8.48 5.02
N TRP A 727 26.14 9.19 6.13
CA TRP A 727 25.30 8.87 7.28
C TRP A 727 23.86 9.32 7.04
N ARG A 728 22.91 8.56 7.54
CA ARG A 728 21.47 8.84 7.48
C ARG A 728 20.86 8.63 8.84
N LEU A 729 20.11 9.61 9.31
CA LEU A 729 19.31 9.50 10.53
C LEU A 729 17.84 9.67 10.18
N SER A 730 16.99 8.92 10.85
CA SER A 730 15.55 9.14 10.73
C SER A 730 14.85 8.81 12.04
N ALA A 731 13.74 9.51 12.28
CA ALA A 731 12.88 9.27 13.42
C ALA A 731 11.41 9.41 12.99
N PHE A 732 10.57 8.58 13.56
CA PHE A 732 9.13 8.59 13.40
C PHE A 732 8.47 8.51 14.76
N TYR A 733 7.55 9.42 15.03
CA TYR A 733 6.69 9.40 16.20
C TYR A 733 5.24 9.39 15.75
N PHE A 734 4.42 8.58 16.40
CA PHE A 734 2.97 8.52 16.20
C PHE A 734 2.25 8.51 17.53
N TYR A 735 1.14 9.24 17.58
CA TYR A 735 0.21 9.28 18.70
C TYR A 735 -1.23 9.17 18.16
N HIS A 736 -2.05 8.37 18.81
CA HIS A 736 -3.50 8.30 18.61
C HIS A 736 -4.20 8.34 19.96
N SER A 737 -5.25 9.14 20.10
CA SER A 737 -6.06 9.23 21.30
C SER A 737 -6.91 7.98 21.51
N SER A 738 -7.66 7.94 22.60
CA SER A 738 -8.66 6.88 22.84
C SER A 738 -9.67 6.81 21.70
N ASN A 739 -10.13 5.59 21.39
CA ASN A 739 -11.22 5.33 20.45
C ASN A 739 -12.40 4.69 21.17
N ILE A 740 -13.61 5.07 20.77
CA ILE A 740 -14.87 4.49 21.25
C ILE A 740 -15.57 3.92 20.03
N ASP A 741 -15.93 2.65 20.11
CA ASP A 741 -16.80 1.94 19.20
C ASP A 741 -18.18 1.74 19.83
N ALA A 742 -19.14 1.08 19.16
CA ALA A 742 -20.50 0.92 19.65
C ALA A 742 -20.58 0.53 21.15
N ILE A 743 -19.88 -0.51 21.57
CA ILE A 743 -19.88 -1.01 22.97
C ILE A 743 -18.50 -0.98 23.65
N SER A 744 -17.43 -0.66 22.90
CA SER A 744 -16.06 -0.75 23.39
C SER A 744 -15.36 0.60 23.40
N LYS A 745 -14.49 0.79 24.41
CA LYS A 745 -13.58 1.93 24.53
C LYS A 745 -12.15 1.42 24.68
N SER A 746 -11.23 1.94 23.85
CA SER A 746 -9.79 1.68 23.99
C SER A 746 -9.03 2.95 24.34
N ASN A 747 -7.95 2.82 25.13
CA ASN A 747 -7.07 3.96 25.37
C ASN A 747 -6.17 4.25 24.17
N GLY A 748 -5.65 5.47 24.12
CA GLY A 748 -4.71 5.92 23.08
C GLY A 748 -3.41 5.12 23.08
N TRP A 749 -2.68 5.19 21.98
CA TRP A 749 -1.41 4.49 21.83
C TRP A 749 -0.35 5.37 21.16
N GLN A 750 0.91 5.06 21.41
CA GLN A 750 2.06 5.82 20.95
C GLN A 750 3.13 4.88 20.42
N TRP A 751 3.80 5.33 19.37
CA TRP A 751 4.86 4.58 18.72
C TRP A 751 6.04 5.49 18.40
N LEU A 752 7.26 5.03 18.68
CA LEU A 752 8.50 5.68 18.34
C LEU A 752 9.39 4.73 17.51
N SER A 753 9.90 5.22 16.40
CA SER A 753 10.94 4.55 15.61
C SER A 753 12.12 5.49 15.43
N ALA A 754 13.33 4.97 15.57
CA ALA A 754 14.56 5.69 15.26
C ALA A 754 15.49 4.78 14.45
N ASN A 755 16.23 5.36 13.51
CA ASN A 755 17.16 4.61 12.67
C ASN A 755 18.42 5.43 12.39
N VAL A 756 19.56 4.70 12.38
CA VAL A 756 20.87 5.18 11.97
C VAL A 756 21.40 4.27 10.87
N GLY A 757 21.70 4.83 9.72
CA GLY A 757 22.24 4.12 8.58
C GLY A 757 23.54 4.71 8.07
N LYS A 758 24.40 3.86 7.49
CA LYS A 758 25.60 4.28 6.79
C LYS A 758 25.85 3.46 5.55
N SER A 759 26.22 4.15 4.46
CA SER A 759 26.62 3.49 3.22
C SER A 759 28.12 3.62 2.99
N PHE A 760 28.69 2.57 2.38
CA PHE A 760 30.10 2.42 2.04
C PHE A 760 30.24 2.02 0.57
N PHE A 761 31.45 2.15 0.01
CA PHE A 761 31.79 1.67 -1.33
C PHE A 761 30.80 2.16 -2.40
N GLU A 762 30.57 3.47 -2.48
CA GLU A 762 29.64 4.09 -3.44
C GLU A 762 28.22 3.51 -3.36
N ASP A 763 27.72 3.31 -2.14
CA ASP A 763 26.39 2.75 -1.80
C ASP A 763 26.22 1.25 -2.12
N LYS A 764 27.33 0.51 -2.37
CA LYS A 764 27.29 -0.94 -2.55
C LYS A 764 27.05 -1.70 -1.24
N LEU A 765 27.55 -1.19 -0.11
CA LEU A 765 27.32 -1.77 1.22
C LEU A 765 26.54 -0.79 2.08
N SER A 766 25.40 -1.21 2.63
CA SER A 766 24.60 -0.45 3.57
C SER A 766 24.51 -1.18 4.91
N LEU A 767 24.77 -0.45 5.99
CA LEU A 767 24.57 -0.90 7.36
C LEU A 767 23.51 -0.03 8.00
N ASN A 768 22.55 -0.64 8.71
CA ASN A 768 21.48 0.08 9.39
C ASN A 768 21.18 -0.52 10.75
N LEU A 769 20.92 0.34 11.73
CA LEU A 769 20.47 -0.01 13.05
C LEU A 769 19.17 0.76 13.31
N SER A 770 18.10 0.06 13.63
CA SER A 770 16.80 0.68 13.98
C SER A 770 16.30 0.19 15.32
N CYS A 771 15.55 1.04 16.00
CA CYS A 771 14.84 0.74 17.22
C CYS A 771 13.36 1.14 17.04
N ASN A 772 12.47 0.20 17.32
CA ASN A 772 11.02 0.38 17.26
C ASN A 772 10.43 0.13 18.65
N TRP A 773 9.67 1.07 19.16
CA TRP A 773 9.18 1.03 20.53
C TRP A 773 7.74 1.54 20.66
N SER A 774 6.86 0.73 21.27
CA SER A 774 5.57 1.18 21.77
C SER A 774 5.77 1.87 23.13
N LEU A 775 5.51 3.17 23.20
CA LEU A 775 5.72 3.96 24.42
C LEU A 775 4.63 3.74 25.47
N ASN A 776 3.56 3.05 25.14
CA ASN A 776 2.50 2.71 26.09
C ASN A 776 2.95 1.59 27.01
N HIS A 777 2.85 1.80 28.31
CA HIS A 777 3.12 0.75 29.29
C HIS A 777 2.09 -0.37 29.27
N ARG A 778 0.84 -0.08 28.90
CA ARG A 778 -0.27 -1.04 28.75
C ARG A 778 -1.29 -0.51 27.76
N SER A 779 -1.74 -1.34 26.85
CA SER A 779 -2.98 -1.12 26.11
C SER A 779 -4.16 -1.57 27.00
N ARG A 780 -5.23 -0.79 27.00
CA ARG A 780 -6.45 -1.10 27.77
C ARG A 780 -7.66 -0.97 26.86
N SER A 781 -8.58 -1.91 26.99
CA SER A 781 -9.91 -1.80 26.41
C SER A 781 -10.98 -2.13 27.44
N GLU A 782 -12.13 -1.51 27.28
CA GLU A 782 -13.31 -1.74 28.09
C GLU A 782 -14.51 -1.93 27.16
N THR A 783 -15.21 -3.06 27.32
CA THR A 783 -16.44 -3.38 26.57
C THR A 783 -17.57 -3.54 27.58
N ARG A 784 -18.68 -2.84 27.34
CA ARG A 784 -19.86 -2.90 28.18
C ARG A 784 -21.10 -3.17 27.36
N TYR A 785 -21.84 -4.20 27.74
CA TYR A 785 -23.10 -4.57 27.10
C TYR A 785 -23.98 -5.36 28.08
N ASP A 786 -25.25 -4.96 28.21
CA ASP A 786 -26.23 -5.58 29.10
C ASP A 786 -25.66 -5.85 30.52
N ASN A 787 -25.62 -7.08 30.92
CA ASN A 787 -25.10 -7.53 32.22
C ASN A 787 -23.60 -7.89 32.22
N MET A 788 -22.81 -7.39 31.27
CA MET A 788 -21.39 -7.68 31.14
C MET A 788 -20.53 -6.43 31.08
N LEU A 789 -19.41 -6.45 31.80
CA LEU A 789 -18.32 -5.50 31.68
C LEU A 789 -17.02 -6.27 31.52
N LEU A 790 -16.39 -6.18 30.36
CA LEU A 790 -15.09 -6.77 30.06
C LEU A 790 -14.01 -5.66 30.06
N LYS A 791 -13.00 -5.82 30.89
CA LYS A 791 -11.79 -5.00 30.85
C LYS A 791 -10.61 -5.86 30.44
N SER A 792 -9.88 -5.46 29.42
CA SER A 792 -8.67 -6.15 28.99
C SER A 792 -7.50 -5.18 28.91
N TRP A 793 -6.31 -5.68 29.15
CA TRP A 793 -5.06 -4.97 29.01
C TRP A 793 -3.94 -5.88 28.56
N ASN A 794 -3.15 -5.37 27.64
CA ASN A 794 -1.98 -6.06 27.12
C ASN A 794 -0.73 -5.36 27.64
N ARG A 795 0.27 -6.14 27.99
CA ARG A 795 1.57 -5.60 28.44
C ARG A 795 2.25 -4.90 27.26
N ALA A 796 2.95 -3.79 27.55
CA ALA A 796 3.78 -3.13 26.57
C ALA A 796 4.86 -4.06 26.02
N THR A 797 5.03 -4.06 24.72
CA THR A 797 6.14 -4.76 24.09
C THR A 797 7.46 -4.00 24.31
N PRO A 798 8.55 -4.67 24.69
CA PRO A 798 9.86 -4.04 24.78
C PRO A 798 10.33 -3.47 23.45
N PRO A 799 11.32 -2.55 23.45
CA PRO A 799 11.89 -2.03 22.22
C PRO A 799 12.45 -3.16 21.34
N ASN A 800 12.13 -3.11 20.04
CA ASN A 800 12.66 -4.05 19.06
C ASN A 800 13.83 -3.39 18.31
N PHE A 801 15.02 -3.95 18.46
CA PHE A 801 16.22 -3.55 17.73
C PHE A 801 16.39 -4.40 16.48
N ASN A 802 16.65 -3.74 15.34
CA ASN A 802 16.92 -4.43 14.09
C ASN A 802 18.24 -3.91 13.50
N PHE A 803 19.17 -4.83 13.19
CA PHE A 803 20.42 -4.55 12.52
C PHE A 803 20.40 -5.21 11.15
N SER A 804 20.68 -4.46 10.08
CA SER A 804 20.69 -4.99 8.72
C SER A 804 21.96 -4.65 7.96
N ILE A 805 22.41 -5.61 7.15
CA ILE A 805 23.54 -5.50 6.23
C ILE A 805 23.01 -5.82 4.85
N THR A 806 23.23 -4.94 3.87
CA THR A 806 22.83 -5.16 2.48
C THR A 806 24.00 -4.87 1.55
N TRP A 807 24.35 -5.83 0.69
CA TRP A 807 25.36 -5.70 -0.37
C TRP A 807 24.67 -5.67 -1.72
N LYS A 808 24.98 -4.65 -2.54
CA LYS A 808 24.49 -4.48 -3.91
C LYS A 808 25.61 -4.78 -4.90
N PHE A 809 25.30 -5.45 -6.00
CA PHE A 809 26.26 -5.83 -7.03
C PHE A 809 25.69 -5.67 -8.43
N GLY A 810 26.58 -5.65 -9.44
CA GLY A 810 26.23 -5.54 -10.86
C GLY A 810 26.48 -4.15 -11.44
N LYS A 811 26.36 -4.04 -12.76
CA LYS A 811 26.51 -2.79 -13.50
C LYS A 811 25.16 -2.09 -13.59
N PHE A 812 25.15 -0.78 -13.39
CA PHE A 812 23.95 0.06 -13.40
C PHE A 812 24.02 1.00 -14.60
N TYR A 813 23.52 0.56 -15.76
CA TYR A 813 23.34 1.41 -16.95
C TYR A 813 21.86 1.79 -17.10
N LYS A 814 21.55 3.09 -17.21
CA LYS A 814 20.18 3.56 -17.41
C LYS A 814 19.62 3.11 -18.77
N ASN A 815 18.39 2.58 -18.78
CA ASN A 815 17.71 2.20 -20.02
C ASN A 815 17.27 3.46 -20.79
N LYS A 816 17.77 3.63 -22.03
CA LYS A 816 17.45 4.76 -22.90
C LYS A 816 15.94 4.87 -23.21
N GLN A 817 15.21 3.76 -23.32
CA GLN A 817 13.77 3.76 -23.59
C GLN A 817 12.97 4.21 -22.36
N ILE A 818 13.39 3.81 -21.15
CA ILE A 818 12.75 4.24 -19.90
C ILE A 818 13.04 5.72 -19.66
N GLN A 819 14.24 6.21 -20.00
CA GLN A 819 14.55 7.65 -20.00
C GLN A 819 13.67 8.41 -20.97
N LYS A 820 13.42 7.88 -22.17
CA LYS A 820 12.55 8.53 -23.16
C LYS A 820 11.09 8.59 -22.65
N GLN A 821 10.56 7.51 -22.09
CA GLN A 821 9.23 7.50 -21.45
C GLN A 821 9.16 8.41 -20.21
N GLN A 822 10.22 8.50 -19.43
CA GLN A 822 10.27 9.41 -18.29
C GLN A 822 10.42 10.87 -18.72
N LEU A 823 11.17 11.15 -19.77
CA LEU A 823 11.28 12.48 -20.39
C LEU A 823 9.97 12.87 -21.09
N GLU A 824 9.33 11.98 -21.81
CA GLU A 824 8.01 12.22 -22.41
C GLU A 824 6.96 12.48 -21.33
N ASN A 825 6.91 11.71 -20.26
CA ASN A 825 6.05 11.98 -19.10
C ASN A 825 6.45 13.25 -18.30
N PHE A 826 7.73 13.67 -18.35
CA PHE A 826 8.22 14.87 -17.70
C PHE A 826 7.97 16.10 -18.57
N ASP A 827 8.09 15.97 -19.89
CA ASP A 827 7.76 17.02 -20.88
C ASP A 827 6.24 17.20 -21.03
N GLU A 828 5.43 16.15 -20.93
CA GLU A 828 3.97 16.27 -20.80
C GLU A 828 3.56 17.03 -19.53
N ARG A 829 4.35 16.94 -18.45
CA ARG A 829 4.16 17.74 -17.23
C ARG A 829 4.66 19.18 -17.36
N LYS A 830 5.67 19.45 -18.21
CA LYS A 830 6.21 20.78 -18.46
C LYS A 830 5.64 21.46 -19.71
N GLY A 831 5.17 20.72 -20.70
CA GLY A 831 4.60 21.26 -21.93
C GLY A 831 3.20 21.89 -21.78
N GLY A 832 2.77 22.17 -20.55
CA GLY A 832 1.61 22.97 -20.19
C GLY A 832 1.91 24.43 -19.84
N GLY A 833 3.15 24.88 -20.01
CA GLY A 833 3.53 26.25 -19.71
C GLY A 833 4.40 26.83 -20.83
N GLU A 834 3.78 27.22 -21.96
CA GLU A 834 4.17 28.25 -22.89
C GLU A 834 3.47 28.03 -24.23
N GLU A 835 2.29 28.63 -24.36
CA GLU A 835 1.78 29.48 -25.44
C GLU A 835 0.42 30.06 -25.02
#